data_1af248beb7458f637e6fabf42e877a70
#
_entry.id   1af248beb7458f637e6fabf42e877a70
#
_cell.length_a   1.000
_cell.length_b   1.000
_cell.length_c   1.000
_cell.angle_alpha   90.00
_cell.angle_beta   90.00
_cell.angle_gamma   90.00
#
_symmetry.space_group_name_H-M   'P 1'
#
loop_
_entity.id
_entity.type
_entity.pdbx_description
1 polymer ?
#
loop_
_entity_poly.entity_id
_entity_poly.type
_entity_poly.pdbx_seq_one_letter_code
_entity_poly.pdbx_strand_id
1 'polypeptide(L)'
;MSLLKQLFLAICLFLVVAFSGSFVSSVENSREQLRGQLRSHAQDAATALGLSLTPHVDDPAMVQLMVSSIFDSGYFASIRVIDIKSGKPLVERVQAHAERTVPGWFERLVDLQPQGGDALIMRGWEQAARVEVVSHPQFALARLWDSALGSLYWLLACGAASLLLGGWLLRRQLRPLDQMVRQAHAISRREFLSLPRLPRTPELRRVVQAMNQMVEKLRTLFAEEAARSDKLRAQAYQDSLTGLPNRRLFDARLNEQLGAGEHEHAGQLLLLRLNDLNGLNQRLGGQRTDELIQAVARLLVDSCGQQGRTDWLLARSRGGEFAVLAPGCSREQAERLAEELCEGLENLARTGASDLTPVAYLGISAFAEGDSPADLMARADQALAQAESQPAQPWASQDGTALAALNDSQDWHDWIDQALTERRLLLYFQPVVDCLDTQRVLHHKVLARLLDPQAMAIAAGRFLPWIERFGWAARLDLAMLEQSLEHLRRHPRPLTLSLSAASVRNAQTFAPLLALLKAHPQEARQLTLELDERHLPAAAELERLSQVLRELGCGLGLQHFGGRFSLIGNLTHLGLAYLKLDGCYLHAVDREGDKRLFIEAVYRTTHSIDLPLIAEQVETLGELEVLREMGLRGAMGRLFGSPAPWSGDA
;
A
#
# COMPACT_ATOMS: atom_id res chain seq x y z
N MET A 1 20.32 17.90 7.62
CA MET A 1 20.14 17.24 8.95
C MET A 1 18.65 17.15 9.24
N SER A 2 18.16 16.05 9.86
CA SER A 2 16.75 15.97 10.25
C SER A 2 16.44 16.96 11.38
N LEU A 3 15.19 17.45 11.44
CA LEU A 3 14.70 18.37 12.47
C LEU A 3 14.97 17.84 13.89
N LEU A 4 14.81 16.53 14.07
CA LEU A 4 15.12 15.83 15.31
C LEU A 4 16.60 15.99 15.72
N LYS A 5 17.53 15.86 14.75
CA LYS A 5 18.97 16.03 15.01
C LYS A 5 19.32 17.49 15.35
N GLN A 6 18.67 18.46 14.70
CA GLN A 6 18.90 19.89 14.99
C GLN A 6 18.41 20.28 16.39
N LEU A 7 17.17 19.87 16.76
CA LEU A 7 16.63 20.10 18.09
C LEU A 7 17.44 19.41 19.19
N PHE A 8 17.86 18.16 18.95
CA PHE A 8 18.70 17.43 19.89
C PHE A 8 20.06 18.13 20.08
N LEU A 9 20.68 18.58 18.98
CA LEU A 9 21.94 19.33 19.04
C LEU A 9 21.80 20.67 19.81
N ALA A 10 20.69 21.38 19.61
CA ALA A 10 20.40 22.61 20.34
C ALA A 10 20.25 22.37 21.85
N ILE A 11 19.56 21.30 22.23
CA ILE A 11 19.43 20.88 23.64
C ILE A 11 20.78 20.51 24.22
N CYS A 12 21.59 19.73 23.49
CA CYS A 12 22.94 19.39 23.92
C CYS A 12 23.79 20.63 24.14
N LEU A 13 23.79 21.59 23.21
CA LEU A 13 24.54 22.83 23.31
C LEU A 13 24.10 23.66 24.53
N PHE A 14 22.81 23.80 24.72
CA PHE A 14 22.23 24.50 25.87
C PHE A 14 22.66 23.87 27.22
N LEU A 15 22.58 22.53 27.31
CA LEU A 15 23.01 21.79 28.50
C LEU A 15 24.49 21.95 28.78
N VAL A 16 25.35 21.89 27.73
CA VAL A 16 26.79 22.11 27.89
C VAL A 16 27.07 23.50 28.44
N VAL A 17 26.45 24.54 27.88
CA VAL A 17 26.65 25.93 28.35
C VAL A 17 26.12 26.08 29.79
N ALA A 18 24.92 25.61 30.07
CA ALA A 18 24.33 25.74 31.41
C ALA A 18 25.13 24.98 32.49
N PHE A 19 25.54 23.74 32.18
CA PHE A 19 26.30 22.92 33.13
C PHE A 19 27.73 23.42 33.32
N SER A 20 28.38 23.89 32.24
CA SER A 20 29.71 24.51 32.35
C SER A 20 29.65 25.77 33.22
N GLY A 21 28.66 26.64 33.01
CA GLY A 21 28.46 27.82 33.83
C GLY A 21 28.19 27.50 35.32
N SER A 22 27.32 26.51 35.56
CA SER A 22 26.99 26.01 36.90
C SER A 22 28.19 25.42 37.60
N PHE A 23 29.01 24.62 36.87
CA PHE A 23 30.23 24.03 37.42
C PHE A 23 31.25 25.10 37.82
N VAL A 24 31.56 26.06 36.92
CA VAL A 24 32.49 27.15 37.20
C VAL A 24 32.03 27.98 38.41
N SER A 25 30.72 28.33 38.46
CA SER A 25 30.16 29.07 39.58
C SER A 25 30.24 28.29 40.90
N SER A 26 29.98 26.97 40.86
CA SER A 26 30.10 26.11 42.06
C SER A 26 31.52 26.03 42.60
N VAL A 27 32.52 25.86 41.70
CA VAL A 27 33.93 25.81 42.09
C VAL A 27 34.37 27.14 42.64
N GLU A 28 34.03 28.28 42.02
CA GLU A 28 34.40 29.61 42.48
C GLU A 28 33.78 29.95 43.84
N ASN A 29 32.49 29.62 44.03
CA ASN A 29 31.82 29.82 45.31
C ASN A 29 32.46 28.99 46.44
N SER A 30 32.81 27.71 46.13
CA SER A 30 33.52 26.84 47.08
C SER A 30 34.94 27.37 47.41
N ARG A 31 35.64 27.89 46.39
CA ARG A 31 36.95 28.53 46.53
C ARG A 31 36.90 29.73 47.48
N GLU A 32 35.95 30.64 47.28
CA GLU A 32 35.78 31.84 48.11
C GLU A 32 35.42 31.49 49.56
N GLN A 33 34.56 30.52 49.75
CA GLN A 33 34.18 30.00 51.08
C GLN A 33 35.39 29.39 51.80
N LEU A 34 36.19 28.56 51.14
CA LEU A 34 37.40 27.96 51.74
C LEU A 34 38.46 29.00 52.04
N ARG A 35 38.63 30.03 51.19
CA ARG A 35 39.53 31.15 51.42
C ARG A 35 39.12 31.91 52.70
N GLY A 36 37.85 32.18 52.89
CA GLY A 36 37.33 32.78 54.10
C GLY A 36 37.61 31.92 55.35
N GLN A 37 37.38 30.61 55.24
CA GLN A 37 37.69 29.66 56.32
C GLN A 37 39.17 29.62 56.68
N LEU A 38 40.06 29.53 55.70
CA LEU A 38 41.56 29.56 55.96
C LEU A 38 41.95 30.80 56.68
N ARG A 39 41.44 31.97 56.30
CA ARG A 39 41.76 33.26 56.96
C ARG A 39 41.25 33.30 58.41
N SER A 40 40.02 32.84 58.64
CA SER A 40 39.45 32.76 59.99
C SER A 40 40.25 31.82 60.88
N HIS A 41 40.58 30.60 60.38
CA HIS A 41 41.41 29.66 61.16
C HIS A 41 42.79 30.19 61.46
N ALA A 42 43.45 30.87 60.51
CA ALA A 42 44.71 31.52 60.77
C ALA A 42 44.63 32.62 61.82
N GLN A 43 43.59 33.46 61.78
CA GLN A 43 43.34 34.53 62.71
C GLN A 43 42.97 34.00 64.11
N ASP A 44 42.14 32.97 64.21
CA ASP A 44 41.78 32.36 65.49
C ASP A 44 43.02 31.72 66.15
N ALA A 45 43.84 31.03 65.36
CA ALA A 45 45.10 30.46 65.86
C ALA A 45 46.10 31.52 66.30
N ALA A 46 46.22 32.60 65.53
CA ALA A 46 47.08 33.71 65.90
C ALA A 46 46.68 34.36 67.22
N THR A 47 45.31 34.56 67.37
CA THR A 47 44.75 35.16 68.58
C THR A 47 44.94 34.23 69.78
N ALA A 48 44.67 32.94 69.64
CA ALA A 48 44.85 31.96 70.70
C ALA A 48 46.30 31.83 71.12
N LEU A 49 47.22 31.79 70.15
CA LEU A 49 48.65 31.79 70.41
C LEU A 49 49.11 33.09 71.09
N GLY A 50 48.70 34.27 70.62
CA GLY A 50 48.98 35.55 71.18
C GLY A 50 48.64 35.68 72.68
N LEU A 51 47.39 35.19 72.99
CA LEU A 51 46.95 35.13 74.38
C LEU A 51 47.72 34.14 75.23
N SER A 52 48.03 32.95 74.70
CA SER A 52 48.74 31.89 75.40
C SER A 52 50.23 32.26 75.63
N LEU A 53 50.85 32.97 74.70
CA LEU A 53 52.27 33.42 74.79
C LEU A 53 52.45 34.70 75.63
N THR A 54 51.42 35.47 75.87
CA THR A 54 51.45 36.71 76.64
C THR A 54 52.13 36.55 78.05
N PRO A 55 51.78 35.51 78.84
CA PRO A 55 52.45 35.31 80.15
C PRO A 55 53.89 34.81 80.05
N HIS A 56 54.31 34.28 78.89
CA HIS A 56 55.59 33.57 78.69
C HIS A 56 56.52 34.29 77.70
N VAL A 57 56.27 35.52 77.34
CA VAL A 57 57.00 36.26 76.29
C VAL A 57 58.48 36.42 76.59
N ASP A 58 58.88 36.38 77.82
CA ASP A 58 60.26 36.51 78.31
C ASP A 58 61.01 35.17 78.39
N ASP A 59 60.33 34.04 78.17
CA ASP A 59 60.96 32.74 78.15
C ASP A 59 60.99 32.16 76.72
N PRO A 60 62.11 32.30 75.97
CA PRO A 60 62.22 31.84 74.60
C PRO A 60 61.99 30.32 74.44
N ALA A 61 62.32 29.51 75.47
CA ALA A 61 62.18 28.06 75.39
C ALA A 61 60.68 27.66 75.44
N MET A 62 59.91 28.34 76.32
CA MET A 62 58.47 28.10 76.42
C MET A 62 57.72 28.60 75.16
N VAL A 63 58.13 29.78 74.62
CA VAL A 63 57.59 30.28 73.35
C VAL A 63 57.86 29.30 72.23
N GLN A 64 59.10 28.75 72.15
CA GLN A 64 59.41 27.76 71.13
C GLN A 64 58.60 26.46 71.27
N LEU A 65 58.42 25.97 72.52
CA LEU A 65 57.68 24.76 72.80
C LEU A 65 56.21 24.93 72.39
N MET A 66 55.55 26.03 72.80
CA MET A 66 54.15 26.30 72.48
C MET A 66 53.91 26.46 70.98
N VAL A 67 54.79 27.22 70.32
CA VAL A 67 54.70 27.37 68.86
C VAL A 67 54.93 26.05 68.15
N SER A 68 55.89 25.22 68.60
CA SER A 68 56.08 23.89 68.00
C SER A 68 54.87 22.96 68.20
N SER A 69 54.32 22.95 69.41
CA SER A 69 53.12 22.10 69.69
C SER A 69 51.91 22.38 68.78
N ILE A 70 51.68 23.68 68.48
CA ILE A 70 50.58 24.05 67.55
C ILE A 70 51.02 23.83 66.10
N PHE A 71 52.26 24.10 65.74
CA PHE A 71 52.75 23.86 64.38
C PHE A 71 52.73 22.37 64.01
N ASP A 72 53.05 21.49 64.94
CA ASP A 72 53.10 20.03 64.74
C ASP A 72 51.71 19.46 64.51
N SER A 73 50.62 20.23 64.72
CA SER A 73 49.27 19.86 64.31
C SER A 73 49.06 19.70 62.79
N GLY A 74 50.00 20.26 61.98
CA GLY A 74 50.02 20.16 60.53
C GLY A 74 49.11 21.09 59.78
N TYR A 75 48.27 21.89 60.47
CA TYR A 75 47.32 22.82 59.85
C TYR A 75 47.87 24.13 59.33
N PHE A 76 49.15 24.48 59.78
CA PHE A 76 49.80 25.75 59.48
C PHE A 76 51.04 25.58 58.62
N ALA A 77 51.12 26.43 57.59
CA ALA A 77 52.28 26.47 56.69
C ALA A 77 53.51 27.20 57.35
N SER A 78 53.20 28.21 58.14
CA SER A 78 54.28 28.88 58.93
C SER A 78 53.63 29.53 60.15
N ILE A 79 54.41 29.53 61.28
CA ILE A 79 54.15 30.30 62.46
C ILE A 79 55.41 31.08 62.77
N ARG A 80 55.31 32.42 62.87
CA ARG A 80 56.36 33.32 63.19
C ARG A 80 55.99 34.17 64.40
N VAL A 81 56.92 34.28 65.34
CA VAL A 81 56.81 35.24 66.46
C VAL A 81 57.90 36.28 66.25
N ILE A 82 57.48 37.50 65.95
CA ILE A 82 58.37 38.61 65.62
C ILE A 82 58.44 39.61 66.77
N ASP A 83 59.64 39.91 67.31
CA ASP A 83 59.82 40.96 68.29
C ASP A 83 59.59 42.33 67.65
N ILE A 84 58.74 43.14 68.20
CA ILE A 84 58.31 44.44 67.62
C ILE A 84 59.45 45.46 67.70
N LYS A 85 60.31 45.37 68.70
CA LYS A 85 61.44 46.36 68.91
C LYS A 85 62.62 46.08 67.96
N SER A 86 62.94 44.79 67.76
CA SER A 86 64.12 44.43 66.92
C SER A 86 63.76 44.06 65.49
N GLY A 87 62.47 43.77 65.21
CA GLY A 87 61.99 43.28 63.92
C GLY A 87 62.49 41.88 63.57
N LYS A 88 63.22 41.21 64.52
CA LYS A 88 63.74 39.85 64.27
C LYS A 88 62.79 38.77 64.73
N PRO A 89 62.70 37.65 64.02
CA PRO A 89 61.87 36.51 64.46
C PRO A 89 62.48 35.88 65.71
N LEU A 90 61.71 35.80 66.80
CA LEU A 90 62.02 35.07 68.00
C LEU A 90 61.94 33.56 67.80
N VAL A 91 60.92 33.14 67.11
CA VAL A 91 60.71 31.75 66.73
C VAL A 91 60.09 31.75 65.32
N GLU A 92 60.63 30.94 64.47
CA GLU A 92 60.10 30.71 63.14
C GLU A 92 59.97 29.19 62.87
N ARG A 93 58.79 28.74 62.49
CA ARG A 93 58.52 27.40 62.02
C ARG A 93 57.92 27.49 60.65
N VAL A 94 58.50 26.83 59.65
CA VAL A 94 58.04 26.78 58.28
C VAL A 94 58.09 25.33 57.84
N GLN A 95 56.99 24.86 57.23
CA GLN A 95 56.90 23.50 56.67
C GLN A 95 57.59 23.47 55.30
N ALA A 96 58.72 22.71 55.18
CA ALA A 96 59.55 22.71 53.99
C ALA A 96 59.02 21.96 52.80
N HIS A 97 58.20 20.92 53.05
CA HIS A 97 57.57 20.10 51.98
C HIS A 97 56.22 19.56 52.47
N ALA A 98 55.20 19.82 51.70
CA ALA A 98 53.87 19.16 51.86
C ALA A 98 53.64 18.16 50.72
N GLU A 99 53.16 16.97 51.03
CA GLU A 99 52.74 16.00 50.01
C GLU A 99 51.66 16.58 49.17
N ARG A 100 51.79 16.52 47.82
CA ARG A 100 50.78 16.99 46.89
C ARG A 100 49.61 15.98 46.87
N THR A 101 48.47 16.38 47.41
CA THR A 101 47.24 15.58 47.48
C THR A 101 46.32 15.79 46.26
N VAL A 102 46.58 16.81 45.43
CA VAL A 102 45.75 17.17 44.27
C VAL A 102 46.60 17.28 42.99
N PRO A 103 46.00 17.10 41.79
CA PRO A 103 46.68 17.26 40.51
C PRO A 103 47.25 18.67 40.36
N GLY A 104 48.51 18.77 39.90
CA GLY A 104 49.23 20.06 39.81
C GLY A 104 48.63 21.08 38.83
N TRP A 105 47.82 20.65 37.88
CA TRP A 105 47.06 21.55 37.00
C TRP A 105 45.91 22.23 37.74
N PHE A 106 45.23 21.50 38.67
CA PHE A 106 44.15 22.04 39.47
C PHE A 106 44.66 23.07 40.48
N GLU A 107 45.77 22.79 41.15
CA GLU A 107 46.42 23.72 42.04
C GLU A 107 46.76 25.03 41.32
N ARG A 108 47.34 24.99 40.11
CA ARG A 108 47.63 26.18 39.30
C ARG A 108 46.37 26.93 38.83
N LEU A 109 45.30 26.21 38.53
CA LEU A 109 44.05 26.80 38.05
C LEU A 109 43.31 27.55 39.17
N VAL A 110 43.30 26.96 40.37
CA VAL A 110 42.58 27.50 41.53
C VAL A 110 43.33 28.63 42.19
N ASP A 111 44.69 28.60 42.19
CA ASP A 111 45.60 29.59 42.79
C ASP A 111 45.13 30.05 44.18
N LEU A 112 45.00 29.08 45.10
CA LEU A 112 44.62 29.37 46.48
C LEU A 112 45.79 29.81 47.29
N GLN A 113 45.91 31.12 47.44
CA GLN A 113 47.04 31.71 48.21
C GLN A 113 46.90 31.41 49.71
N PRO A 114 48.03 31.12 50.40
CA PRO A 114 48.06 30.96 51.86
C PRO A 114 47.44 32.19 52.55
N GLN A 115 46.58 31.99 53.48
CA GLN A 115 45.94 33.08 54.22
C GLN A 115 46.59 33.18 55.61
N GLY A 116 46.97 34.39 55.98
CA GLY A 116 47.61 34.71 57.28
C GLY A 116 46.67 35.42 58.23
N GLY A 117 46.85 35.18 59.52
CA GLY A 117 46.27 35.94 60.62
C GLY A 117 47.40 36.43 61.52
N ASP A 118 47.23 37.53 62.17
CA ASP A 118 48.17 38.08 63.11
C ASP A 118 47.54 38.47 64.43
N ALA A 119 48.36 38.40 65.53
CA ALA A 119 47.92 38.84 66.86
C ALA A 119 49.12 39.45 67.60
N LEU A 120 48.80 40.38 68.49
CA LEU A 120 49.80 41.03 69.30
C LEU A 120 50.00 40.31 70.63
N ILE A 121 51.23 40.15 71.05
CA ILE A 121 51.66 39.68 72.40
C ILE A 121 51.96 40.87 73.24
N MET A 122 51.31 41.00 74.36
CA MET A 122 51.47 42.16 75.25
C MET A 122 52.39 41.83 76.42
N ARG A 123 53.27 42.79 76.76
CA ARG A 123 54.02 42.75 78.01
C ARG A 123 53.54 43.89 78.88
N GLY A 124 52.58 43.60 79.77
CA GLY A 124 51.85 44.64 80.48
C GLY A 124 51.09 45.54 79.49
N TRP A 125 51.54 46.82 79.39
CA TRP A 125 50.93 47.80 78.48
C TRP A 125 51.71 48.01 77.16
N GLU A 126 52.86 47.36 77.02
CA GLU A 126 53.68 47.44 75.79
C GLU A 126 53.40 46.26 74.85
N GLN A 127 53.42 46.52 73.55
CA GLN A 127 53.40 45.48 72.53
C GLN A 127 54.81 44.87 72.43
N ALA A 128 54.98 43.62 72.87
CA ALA A 128 56.23 42.94 72.91
C ALA A 128 56.58 42.19 71.63
N ALA A 129 55.67 41.45 71.11
CA ALA A 129 55.87 40.69 69.88
C ALA A 129 54.59 40.59 69.08
N ARG A 130 54.68 40.19 67.84
CA ARG A 130 53.57 39.84 66.94
C ARG A 130 53.67 38.37 66.56
N VAL A 131 52.56 37.62 66.64
CA VAL A 131 52.45 36.27 66.10
C VAL A 131 51.83 36.38 64.75
N GLU A 132 52.45 35.80 63.75
CA GLU A 132 51.96 35.64 62.41
C GLU A 132 51.75 34.15 62.17
N VAL A 133 50.53 33.74 61.83
CA VAL A 133 50.13 32.36 61.54
C VAL A 133 49.64 32.30 60.10
N VAL A 134 50.12 31.40 59.30
CA VAL A 134 49.66 31.18 57.93
C VAL A 134 49.15 29.77 57.82
N SER A 135 47.88 29.68 57.41
CA SER A 135 47.19 28.38 57.23
C SER A 135 47.74 27.65 56.02
N HIS A 136 47.77 26.30 56.12
CA HIS A 136 48.25 25.46 55.03
C HIS A 136 47.18 25.27 53.98
N PRO A 137 47.34 25.66 52.69
CA PRO A 137 46.26 25.60 51.68
C PRO A 137 45.94 24.19 51.19
N GLN A 138 46.78 23.19 51.45
CA GLN A 138 46.60 21.83 50.88
C GLN A 138 45.33 21.14 51.34
N PHE A 139 44.94 21.24 52.60
CA PHE A 139 43.70 20.67 53.11
C PHE A 139 42.46 21.30 52.44
N ALA A 140 42.53 22.62 52.18
CA ALA A 140 41.49 23.32 51.48
C ALA A 140 41.42 22.93 49.99
N LEU A 141 42.58 22.75 49.35
CA LEU A 141 42.72 22.30 47.98
C LEU A 141 42.16 20.88 47.80
N ALA A 142 42.50 19.95 48.74
CA ALA A 142 41.94 18.58 48.71
C ALA A 142 40.42 18.59 48.81
N ARG A 143 39.85 19.35 49.78
CA ARG A 143 38.38 19.50 49.90
C ARG A 143 37.74 20.12 48.67
N LEU A 144 38.40 21.13 48.09
CA LEU A 144 37.88 21.76 46.86
C LEU A 144 37.88 20.78 45.68
N TRP A 145 38.93 19.95 45.58
CA TRP A 145 39.04 18.93 44.57
C TRP A 145 37.90 17.89 44.70
N ASP A 146 37.67 17.36 45.91
CA ASP A 146 36.63 16.41 46.17
C ASP A 146 35.22 16.97 45.89
N SER A 147 35.02 18.25 46.29
CA SER A 147 33.77 18.96 45.99
C SER A 147 33.57 19.21 44.50
N ALA A 148 34.65 19.57 43.78
CA ALA A 148 34.65 19.78 42.33
C ALA A 148 34.34 18.45 41.59
N LEU A 149 34.98 17.34 41.98
CA LEU A 149 34.72 16.02 41.43
C LEU A 149 33.28 15.58 41.70
N GLY A 150 32.80 15.72 42.93
CA GLY A 150 31.41 15.41 43.29
C GLY A 150 30.40 16.21 42.48
N SER A 151 30.65 17.53 42.32
CA SER A 151 29.81 18.39 41.46
C SER A 151 29.84 17.97 40.01
N LEU A 152 31.02 17.62 39.49
CA LEU A 152 31.17 17.14 38.11
C LEU A 152 30.39 15.84 37.86
N TYR A 153 30.57 14.84 38.74
CA TYR A 153 29.81 13.57 38.61
C TYR A 153 28.32 13.79 38.66
N TRP A 154 27.82 14.63 39.56
CA TRP A 154 26.40 14.96 39.66
C TRP A 154 25.87 15.66 38.41
N LEU A 155 26.62 16.62 37.86
CA LEU A 155 26.25 17.32 36.63
C LEU A 155 26.28 16.38 35.41
N LEU A 156 27.26 15.46 35.34
CA LEU A 156 27.30 14.44 34.30
C LEU A 156 26.10 13.48 34.37
N ALA A 157 25.73 13.04 35.59
CA ALA A 157 24.58 12.19 35.80
C ALA A 157 23.28 12.90 35.41
N CYS A 158 23.09 14.15 35.83
CA CYS A 158 21.94 14.98 35.45
C CYS A 158 21.92 15.25 33.92
N GLY A 159 23.07 15.49 33.31
CA GLY A 159 23.21 15.68 31.87
C GLY A 159 22.80 14.44 31.09
N ALA A 160 23.30 13.27 31.48
CA ALA A 160 22.95 12.01 30.88
C ALA A 160 21.43 11.70 31.01
N ALA A 161 20.88 11.91 32.21
CA ALA A 161 19.44 11.73 32.45
C ALA A 161 18.59 12.68 31.58
N SER A 162 18.98 13.95 31.49
CA SER A 162 18.31 14.97 30.66
C SER A 162 18.36 14.65 29.18
N LEU A 163 19.50 14.17 28.67
CA LEU A 163 19.66 13.76 27.27
C LEU A 163 18.82 12.53 26.93
N LEU A 164 18.80 11.53 27.80
CA LEU A 164 18.00 10.33 27.61
C LEU A 164 16.50 10.65 27.62
N LEU A 165 16.05 11.40 28.62
CA LEU A 165 14.65 11.82 28.75
C LEU A 165 14.21 12.74 27.59
N GLY A 166 15.03 13.74 27.27
CA GLY A 166 14.78 14.67 26.18
C GLY A 166 14.73 13.95 24.82
N GLY A 167 15.67 13.05 24.55
CA GLY A 167 15.69 12.23 23.34
C GLY A 167 14.47 11.30 23.23
N TRP A 168 14.05 10.69 24.34
CA TRP A 168 12.86 9.85 24.41
C TRP A 168 11.57 10.65 24.15
N LEU A 169 11.41 11.78 24.82
CA LEU A 169 10.27 12.68 24.66
C LEU A 169 10.18 13.20 23.22
N LEU A 170 11.29 13.67 22.67
CA LEU A 170 11.35 14.21 21.32
C LEU A 170 10.97 13.16 20.26
N ARG A 171 11.52 11.94 20.37
CA ARG A 171 11.14 10.83 19.49
C ARG A 171 9.66 10.49 19.60
N ARG A 172 9.11 10.47 20.80
CA ARG A 172 7.70 10.17 21.02
C ARG A 172 6.77 11.24 20.44
N GLN A 173 7.13 12.51 20.54
CA GLN A 173 6.32 13.62 20.02
C GLN A 173 6.42 13.78 18.50
N LEU A 174 7.55 13.44 17.88
CA LEU A 174 7.74 13.56 16.44
C LEU A 174 7.32 12.31 15.66
N ARG A 175 7.03 11.19 16.31
CA ARG A 175 6.57 9.96 15.67
C ARG A 175 5.32 10.13 14.79
N PRO A 176 4.33 10.97 15.12
CA PRO A 176 3.19 11.23 14.24
C PRO A 176 3.57 11.88 12.91
N LEU A 177 4.64 12.68 12.83
CA LEU A 177 5.11 13.27 11.58
C LEU A 177 5.54 12.21 10.57
N ASP A 178 6.24 11.15 11.01
CA ASP A 178 6.60 10.03 10.15
C ASP A 178 5.36 9.28 9.64
N GLN A 179 4.31 9.23 10.44
CA GLN A 179 3.03 8.64 10.01
C GLN A 179 2.35 9.50 8.95
N MET A 180 2.37 10.83 9.11
CA MET A 180 1.83 11.77 8.12
C MET A 180 2.60 11.72 6.79
N VAL A 181 3.93 11.64 6.84
CA VAL A 181 4.76 11.47 5.63
C VAL A 181 4.41 10.17 4.92
N ARG A 182 4.26 9.07 5.68
CA ARG A 182 3.82 7.79 5.11
C ARG A 182 2.41 7.88 4.53
N GLN A 183 1.48 8.57 5.19
CA GLN A 183 0.14 8.81 4.65
C GLN A 183 0.19 9.62 3.36
N ALA A 184 0.99 10.68 3.30
CA ALA A 184 1.18 11.47 2.09
C ALA A 184 1.78 10.63 0.94
N HIS A 185 2.77 9.78 1.23
CA HIS A 185 3.28 8.82 0.25
C HIS A 185 2.27 7.72 -0.11
N ALA A 186 1.43 7.30 0.83
CA ALA A 186 0.35 6.36 0.53
C ALA A 186 -0.67 7.00 -0.43
N ILE A 187 -1.05 8.27 -0.22
CA ILE A 187 -1.91 9.02 -1.14
C ILE A 187 -1.28 9.11 -2.54
N SER A 188 0.02 9.40 -2.64
CA SER A 188 0.72 9.43 -3.93
C SER A 188 0.81 8.05 -4.59
N ARG A 189 0.66 6.97 -3.81
CA ARG A 189 0.55 5.58 -4.30
C ARG A 189 -0.90 5.10 -4.45
N ARG A 190 -1.87 6.05 -4.42
CA ARG A 190 -3.30 5.76 -4.54
C ARG A 190 -3.92 5.00 -3.35
N GLU A 191 -3.24 5.00 -2.20
CA GLU A 191 -3.71 4.38 -0.97
C GLU A 191 -4.35 5.45 -0.08
N PHE A 192 -5.68 5.58 -0.10
CA PHE A 192 -6.41 6.57 0.69
C PHE A 192 -6.65 6.05 2.13
N LEU A 193 -5.57 5.97 2.90
CA LEU A 193 -5.61 5.51 4.28
C LEU A 193 -5.83 6.70 5.23
N SER A 194 -6.83 6.63 6.07
CA SER A 194 -7.02 7.58 7.17
C SER A 194 -6.29 7.08 8.43
N LEU A 195 -5.67 7.98 9.17
CA LEU A 195 -5.03 7.66 10.44
C LEU A 195 -6.09 7.57 11.56
N PRO A 196 -6.33 6.37 12.14
CA PRO A 196 -7.40 6.18 13.13
C PRO A 196 -7.06 6.77 14.50
N ARG A 197 -5.76 6.96 14.81
CA ARG A 197 -5.30 7.49 16.10
C ARG A 197 -4.79 8.91 15.94
N LEU A 198 -5.51 9.86 16.55
CA LEU A 198 -5.10 11.25 16.56
C LEU A 198 -3.98 11.50 17.59
N PRO A 199 -2.97 12.33 17.24
CA PRO A 199 -1.93 12.75 18.18
C PRO A 199 -2.51 13.49 19.38
N ARG A 200 -1.80 13.46 20.51
CA ARG A 200 -2.18 14.20 21.73
C ARG A 200 -1.84 15.68 21.67
N THR A 201 -0.84 16.06 20.88
CA THR A 201 -0.42 17.46 20.66
C THR A 201 -1.46 18.18 19.79
N PRO A 202 -2.00 19.34 20.22
CA PRO A 202 -3.08 20.04 19.53
C PRO A 202 -2.72 20.42 18.08
N GLU A 203 -1.49 20.86 17.85
CA GLU A 203 -0.98 21.29 16.53
C GLU A 203 -0.96 20.12 15.55
N LEU A 204 -0.37 18.99 15.96
CA LEU A 204 -0.31 17.79 15.12
C LEU A 204 -1.70 17.16 14.92
N ARG A 205 -2.57 17.24 15.93
CA ARG A 205 -3.95 16.77 15.81
C ARG A 205 -4.70 17.52 14.73
N ARG A 206 -4.60 18.86 14.68
CA ARG A 206 -5.25 19.67 13.63
C ARG A 206 -4.76 19.29 12.22
N VAL A 207 -3.47 19.07 12.06
CA VAL A 207 -2.92 18.69 10.74
C VAL A 207 -3.38 17.29 10.34
N VAL A 208 -3.35 16.30 11.26
CA VAL A 208 -3.86 14.94 10.98
C VAL A 208 -5.35 14.95 10.67
N GLN A 209 -6.15 15.76 11.39
CA GLN A 209 -7.58 15.92 11.11
C GLN A 209 -7.81 16.51 9.71
N ALA A 210 -7.06 17.56 9.34
CA ALA A 210 -7.17 18.16 8.01
C ALA A 210 -6.78 17.17 6.90
N MET A 211 -5.71 16.38 7.11
CA MET A 211 -5.33 15.32 6.16
C MET A 211 -6.40 14.22 6.05
N ASN A 212 -6.96 13.76 7.17
CA ASN A 212 -8.04 12.78 7.13
C ASN A 212 -9.29 13.32 6.43
N GLN A 213 -9.65 14.60 6.66
CA GLN A 213 -10.76 15.26 5.94
C GLN A 213 -10.49 15.37 4.44
N MET A 214 -9.25 15.67 4.05
CA MET A 214 -8.87 15.70 2.63
C MET A 214 -9.00 14.32 1.99
N VAL A 215 -8.51 13.26 2.65
CA VAL A 215 -8.66 11.88 2.19
C VAL A 215 -10.13 11.51 2.03
N GLU A 216 -10.96 11.84 3.00
CA GLU A 216 -12.40 11.53 2.95
C GLU A 216 -13.11 12.30 1.83
N LYS A 217 -12.77 13.56 1.63
CA LYS A 217 -13.31 14.36 0.52
C LYS A 217 -12.89 13.79 -0.84
N LEU A 218 -11.64 13.36 -0.97
CA LEU A 218 -11.18 12.68 -2.19
C LEU A 218 -11.98 11.38 -2.44
N ARG A 219 -12.17 10.55 -1.41
CA ARG A 219 -13.01 9.34 -1.52
C ARG A 219 -14.42 9.64 -1.99
N THR A 220 -15.06 10.66 -1.42
CA THR A 220 -16.42 11.06 -1.79
C THR A 220 -16.47 11.53 -3.26
N LEU A 221 -15.54 12.38 -3.68
CA LEU A 221 -15.48 12.84 -5.06
C LEU A 221 -15.29 11.68 -6.05
N PHE A 222 -14.45 10.70 -5.72
CA PHE A 222 -14.27 9.52 -6.57
C PHE A 222 -15.52 8.64 -6.62
N ALA A 223 -16.19 8.47 -5.48
CA ALA A 223 -17.43 7.70 -5.43
C ALA A 223 -18.54 8.38 -6.26
N GLU A 224 -18.66 9.70 -6.22
CA GLU A 224 -19.62 10.47 -7.01
C GLU A 224 -19.31 10.36 -8.51
N GLU A 225 -18.06 10.48 -8.93
CA GLU A 225 -17.68 10.38 -10.34
C GLU A 225 -17.84 8.95 -10.87
N ALA A 226 -17.52 7.94 -10.06
CA ALA A 226 -17.79 6.53 -10.38
C ALA A 226 -19.29 6.26 -10.55
N ALA A 227 -20.12 6.75 -9.64
CA ALA A 227 -21.58 6.61 -9.74
C ALA A 227 -22.14 7.31 -10.99
N ARG A 228 -21.57 8.46 -11.37
CA ARG A 228 -21.90 9.15 -12.62
C ARG A 228 -21.57 8.31 -13.85
N SER A 229 -20.39 7.70 -13.86
CA SER A 229 -19.93 6.80 -14.93
C SER A 229 -20.82 5.55 -15.03
N ASP A 230 -21.17 4.92 -13.89
CA ASP A 230 -22.11 3.79 -13.84
C ASP A 230 -23.48 4.17 -14.43
N LYS A 231 -23.98 5.38 -14.13
CA LYS A 231 -25.24 5.87 -14.68
C LYS A 231 -25.16 6.05 -16.21
N LEU A 232 -24.09 6.65 -16.72
CA LEU A 232 -23.89 6.80 -18.16
C LEU A 232 -23.79 5.45 -18.87
N ARG A 233 -23.08 4.51 -18.26
CA ARG A 233 -22.99 3.13 -18.76
C ARG A 233 -24.36 2.46 -18.80
N ALA A 234 -25.11 2.54 -17.69
CA ALA A 234 -26.45 1.95 -17.64
C ALA A 234 -27.36 2.53 -18.73
N GLN A 235 -27.31 3.84 -18.97
CA GLN A 235 -28.07 4.48 -20.05
C GLN A 235 -27.65 3.99 -21.45
N ALA A 236 -26.34 3.76 -21.66
CA ALA A 236 -25.81 3.35 -22.96
C ALA A 236 -26.02 1.85 -23.26
N TYR A 237 -25.92 0.99 -22.23
CA TYR A 237 -25.77 -0.45 -22.41
C TYR A 237 -26.79 -1.33 -21.69
N GLN A 238 -27.72 -0.74 -20.91
CA GLN A 238 -28.78 -1.48 -20.22
C GLN A 238 -30.16 -1.08 -20.73
N ASP A 239 -31.09 -2.03 -20.66
CA ASP A 239 -32.52 -1.77 -20.89
C ASP A 239 -33.13 -1.16 -19.63
N SER A 240 -33.78 -0.01 -19.75
CA SER A 240 -34.32 0.76 -18.62
C SER A 240 -35.45 0.08 -17.86
N LEU A 241 -36.17 -0.86 -18.48
CA LEU A 241 -37.30 -1.56 -17.87
C LEU A 241 -36.83 -2.79 -17.08
N THR A 242 -35.90 -3.56 -17.65
CA THR A 242 -35.50 -4.87 -17.10
C THR A 242 -34.16 -4.85 -16.38
N GLY A 243 -33.33 -3.82 -16.63
CA GLY A 243 -31.94 -3.75 -16.15
C GLY A 243 -30.98 -4.72 -16.85
N LEU A 244 -31.47 -5.56 -17.75
CA LEU A 244 -30.63 -6.45 -18.56
C LEU A 244 -29.80 -5.66 -19.57
N PRO A 245 -28.68 -6.20 -20.07
CA PRO A 245 -27.99 -5.72 -21.25
C PRO A 245 -28.97 -5.41 -22.39
N ASN A 246 -28.76 -4.26 -23.04
CA ASN A 246 -29.56 -3.90 -24.19
C ASN A 246 -28.95 -4.48 -25.49
N ARG A 247 -29.62 -4.26 -26.61
CA ARG A 247 -29.20 -4.74 -27.92
C ARG A 247 -27.78 -4.31 -28.27
N ARG A 248 -27.37 -3.06 -27.92
CA ARG A 248 -26.01 -2.57 -28.24
C ARG A 248 -24.92 -3.42 -27.59
N LEU A 249 -25.09 -3.73 -26.29
CA LEU A 249 -24.14 -4.58 -25.59
C LEU A 249 -24.18 -6.02 -26.10
N PHE A 250 -25.37 -6.52 -26.45
CA PHE A 250 -25.51 -7.84 -27.04
C PHE A 250 -24.79 -7.94 -28.40
N ASP A 251 -25.02 -7.00 -29.32
CA ASP A 251 -24.39 -6.98 -30.64
C ASP A 251 -22.86 -6.88 -30.52
N ALA A 252 -22.35 -6.07 -29.59
CA ALA A 252 -20.91 -5.94 -29.32
C ALA A 252 -20.30 -7.26 -28.82
N ARG A 253 -20.95 -7.91 -27.85
CA ARG A 253 -20.50 -9.22 -27.32
C ARG A 253 -20.63 -10.35 -28.33
N LEU A 254 -21.66 -10.34 -29.16
CA LEU A 254 -21.83 -11.31 -30.23
C LEU A 254 -20.69 -11.21 -31.26
N ASN A 255 -20.35 -9.97 -31.67
CA ASN A 255 -19.22 -9.73 -32.57
C ASN A 255 -17.89 -10.18 -31.95
N GLU A 256 -17.69 -9.92 -30.66
CA GLU A 256 -16.49 -10.37 -29.93
C GLU A 256 -16.38 -11.91 -29.90
N GLN A 257 -17.49 -12.62 -29.64
CA GLN A 257 -17.50 -14.08 -29.57
C GLN A 257 -17.31 -14.77 -30.92
N LEU A 258 -17.78 -14.16 -32.00
CA LEU A 258 -17.67 -14.70 -33.35
C LEU A 258 -16.42 -14.21 -34.10
N GLY A 259 -15.79 -13.14 -33.60
CA GLY A 259 -14.54 -12.63 -34.15
C GLY A 259 -13.41 -13.64 -33.93
N ALA A 260 -12.56 -13.85 -34.94
CA ALA A 260 -11.38 -14.72 -34.80
C ALA A 260 -10.41 -14.13 -33.75
N GLY A 261 -10.50 -14.54 -32.52
CA GLY A 261 -9.72 -14.05 -31.37
C GLY A 261 -9.49 -15.14 -30.33
N GLU A 262 -8.97 -14.73 -29.18
CA GLU A 262 -8.66 -15.63 -28.06
C GLU A 262 -9.91 -16.20 -27.35
N HIS A 263 -11.07 -15.59 -27.56
CA HIS A 263 -12.36 -15.97 -26.96
C HIS A 263 -13.22 -16.84 -27.91
N GLU A 264 -12.59 -17.62 -28.77
CA GLU A 264 -13.23 -18.51 -29.73
C GLU A 264 -13.96 -19.65 -29.01
N HIS A 265 -15.15 -19.39 -28.52
CA HIS A 265 -15.99 -20.42 -27.92
C HIS A 265 -17.12 -20.80 -28.87
N ALA A 266 -17.18 -22.05 -29.26
CA ALA A 266 -18.41 -22.59 -29.77
C ALA A 266 -19.48 -22.58 -28.67
N GLY A 267 -20.73 -22.36 -29.02
CA GLY A 267 -21.78 -22.24 -28.01
C GLY A 267 -23.18 -22.23 -28.64
N GLN A 268 -24.14 -21.74 -27.87
CA GLN A 268 -25.53 -21.65 -28.28
C GLN A 268 -26.05 -20.22 -28.13
N LEU A 269 -26.83 -19.79 -29.12
CA LEU A 269 -27.64 -18.58 -29.09
C LEU A 269 -29.09 -18.97 -28.93
N LEU A 270 -29.76 -18.49 -27.88
CA LEU A 270 -31.18 -18.64 -27.70
C LEU A 270 -31.85 -17.29 -27.89
N LEU A 271 -32.88 -17.23 -28.75
CA LEU A 271 -33.75 -16.07 -28.91
C LEU A 271 -35.12 -16.42 -28.32
N LEU A 272 -35.68 -15.54 -27.50
CA LEU A 272 -37.02 -15.66 -26.91
C LEU A 272 -37.84 -14.46 -27.36
N ARG A 273 -39.06 -14.71 -27.86
CA ARG A 273 -40.01 -13.67 -28.26
C ARG A 273 -41.37 -13.90 -27.59
N LEU A 274 -41.85 -12.85 -26.90
CA LEU A 274 -43.18 -12.84 -26.28
C LEU A 274 -44.29 -12.90 -27.34
N ASN A 275 -45.26 -13.75 -27.09
CA ASN A 275 -46.39 -13.95 -27.99
C ASN A 275 -47.34 -12.74 -27.97
N ASP A 276 -47.65 -12.18 -29.12
CA ASP A 276 -48.59 -11.05 -29.34
C ASP A 276 -48.47 -9.91 -28.30
N LEU A 277 -47.26 -9.41 -28.09
CA LEU A 277 -47.01 -8.33 -27.12
C LEU A 277 -47.90 -7.10 -27.35
N ASN A 278 -48.15 -6.74 -28.61
CA ASN A 278 -48.99 -5.59 -28.95
C ASN A 278 -50.46 -5.83 -28.53
N GLY A 279 -51.00 -6.99 -28.82
CA GLY A 279 -52.35 -7.37 -28.39
C GLY A 279 -52.44 -7.48 -26.86
N LEU A 280 -51.40 -8.01 -26.20
CA LEU A 280 -51.31 -8.07 -24.75
C LEU A 280 -51.36 -6.66 -24.14
N ASN A 281 -50.61 -5.73 -24.69
CA ASN A 281 -50.60 -4.33 -24.24
C ASN A 281 -51.97 -3.64 -24.41
N GLN A 282 -52.68 -3.97 -25.48
CA GLN A 282 -54.04 -3.46 -25.70
C GLN A 282 -55.05 -4.07 -24.72
N ARG A 283 -54.95 -5.35 -24.41
CA ARG A 283 -55.90 -6.08 -23.53
C ARG A 283 -55.64 -5.86 -22.04
N LEU A 284 -54.36 -5.89 -21.61
CA LEU A 284 -53.98 -5.85 -20.19
C LEU A 284 -53.46 -4.46 -19.76
N GLY A 285 -53.12 -3.59 -20.71
CA GLY A 285 -52.53 -2.27 -20.47
C GLY A 285 -51.04 -2.29 -20.23
N GLY A 286 -50.40 -1.11 -20.38
CA GLY A 286 -48.95 -0.96 -20.37
C GLY A 286 -48.28 -1.45 -19.09
N GLN A 287 -48.85 -1.15 -17.94
CA GLN A 287 -48.26 -1.53 -16.66
C GLN A 287 -48.13 -3.06 -16.48
N ARG A 288 -49.19 -3.81 -16.78
CA ARG A 288 -49.17 -5.29 -16.68
C ARG A 288 -48.24 -5.90 -17.72
N THR A 289 -48.16 -5.30 -18.92
CA THR A 289 -47.21 -5.71 -19.95
C THR A 289 -45.77 -5.51 -19.48
N ASP A 290 -45.47 -4.39 -18.84
CA ASP A 290 -44.13 -4.11 -18.25
C ASP A 290 -43.83 -5.09 -17.11
N GLU A 291 -44.80 -5.40 -16.25
CA GLU A 291 -44.65 -6.40 -15.17
C GLU A 291 -44.37 -7.80 -15.73
N LEU A 292 -45.03 -8.21 -16.83
CA LEU A 292 -44.70 -9.46 -17.52
C LEU A 292 -43.29 -9.47 -18.09
N ILE A 293 -42.88 -8.41 -18.77
CA ILE A 293 -41.54 -8.29 -19.34
C ILE A 293 -40.49 -8.41 -18.22
N GLN A 294 -40.71 -7.76 -17.09
CA GLN A 294 -39.83 -7.86 -15.92
C GLN A 294 -39.83 -9.25 -15.29
N ALA A 295 -41.00 -9.94 -15.28
CA ALA A 295 -41.10 -11.31 -14.77
C ALA A 295 -40.32 -12.30 -15.65
N VAL A 296 -40.41 -12.15 -16.98
CA VAL A 296 -39.63 -12.96 -17.94
C VAL A 296 -38.14 -12.68 -17.80
N ALA A 297 -37.72 -11.42 -17.62
CA ALA A 297 -36.34 -11.08 -17.38
C ALA A 297 -35.79 -11.75 -16.11
N ARG A 298 -36.56 -11.75 -15.02
CA ARG A 298 -36.20 -12.45 -13.77
C ARG A 298 -36.10 -13.96 -13.98
N LEU A 299 -37.07 -14.57 -14.66
CA LEU A 299 -37.06 -16.00 -15.00
C LEU A 299 -35.76 -16.37 -15.74
N LEU A 300 -35.39 -15.59 -16.76
CA LEU A 300 -34.13 -15.80 -17.51
C LEU A 300 -32.89 -15.72 -16.60
N VAL A 301 -32.83 -14.72 -15.72
CA VAL A 301 -31.70 -14.56 -14.77
C VAL A 301 -31.63 -15.75 -13.82
N ASP A 302 -32.76 -16.19 -13.27
CA ASP A 302 -32.82 -17.28 -12.30
C ASP A 302 -32.44 -18.63 -12.94
N SER A 303 -33.01 -18.95 -14.13
CA SER A 303 -32.70 -20.19 -14.84
C SER A 303 -31.24 -20.26 -15.32
N CYS A 304 -30.68 -19.18 -15.85
CA CYS A 304 -29.29 -19.15 -16.26
C CYS A 304 -28.32 -19.15 -15.05
N GLY A 305 -28.69 -18.48 -13.94
CA GLY A 305 -27.93 -18.45 -12.71
C GLY A 305 -27.81 -19.79 -11.98
N GLN A 306 -28.86 -20.61 -12.01
CA GLN A 306 -28.87 -21.97 -11.45
C GLN A 306 -27.86 -22.91 -12.13
N GLN A 307 -27.50 -22.64 -13.38
CA GLN A 307 -26.48 -23.40 -14.10
C GLN A 307 -25.04 -23.04 -13.74
N GLY A 308 -24.84 -22.09 -12.80
CA GLY A 308 -23.52 -21.72 -12.28
C GLY A 308 -22.60 -21.04 -13.28
N ARG A 309 -23.11 -20.60 -14.43
CA ARG A 309 -22.31 -19.98 -15.50
C ARG A 309 -22.49 -18.47 -15.53
N THR A 310 -21.45 -17.79 -15.13
CA THR A 310 -21.38 -16.32 -15.06
C THR A 310 -21.05 -15.66 -16.40
N ASP A 311 -20.66 -16.44 -17.41
CA ASP A 311 -20.18 -15.93 -18.70
C ASP A 311 -21.26 -15.82 -19.77
N TRP A 312 -22.47 -16.28 -19.46
CA TRP A 312 -23.61 -16.14 -20.37
C TRP A 312 -24.14 -14.71 -20.35
N LEU A 313 -24.39 -14.16 -21.53
CA LEU A 313 -24.97 -12.84 -21.69
C LEU A 313 -26.48 -12.95 -21.94
N LEU A 314 -27.26 -12.44 -21.01
CA LEU A 314 -28.68 -12.24 -21.16
C LEU A 314 -28.94 -10.80 -21.59
N ALA A 315 -29.72 -10.61 -22.63
CA ALA A 315 -30.01 -9.28 -23.15
C ALA A 315 -31.48 -9.17 -23.54
N ARG A 316 -32.00 -7.92 -23.49
CA ARG A 316 -33.29 -7.58 -24.11
C ARG A 316 -33.02 -6.79 -25.37
N SER A 317 -33.48 -7.29 -26.53
CA SER A 317 -33.23 -6.68 -27.83
C SER A 317 -34.20 -5.53 -28.12
N ARG A 318 -35.48 -5.83 -28.27
CA ARG A 318 -36.54 -4.83 -28.50
C ARG A 318 -37.88 -5.39 -28.02
N GLY A 319 -38.76 -4.52 -27.49
CA GLY A 319 -40.13 -4.93 -27.14
C GLY A 319 -40.17 -6.16 -26.24
N GLY A 320 -40.66 -7.28 -26.74
CA GLY A 320 -40.71 -8.57 -26.05
C GLY A 320 -39.64 -9.58 -26.48
N GLU A 321 -38.58 -9.13 -27.08
CA GLU A 321 -37.49 -10.01 -27.53
C GLU A 321 -36.29 -10.02 -26.55
N PHE A 322 -35.88 -11.23 -26.18
CA PHE A 322 -34.72 -11.49 -25.35
C PHE A 322 -33.74 -12.42 -26.08
N ALA A 323 -32.47 -12.30 -25.72
CA ALA A 323 -31.41 -13.15 -26.24
C ALA A 323 -30.53 -13.68 -25.11
N VAL A 324 -30.11 -14.93 -25.22
CA VAL A 324 -29.11 -15.57 -24.35
C VAL A 324 -27.98 -16.05 -25.22
N LEU A 325 -26.82 -15.39 -25.09
CA LEU A 325 -25.56 -15.84 -25.70
C LEU A 325 -24.83 -16.71 -24.69
N ALA A 326 -24.69 -18.00 -25.00
CA ALA A 326 -24.18 -19.02 -24.10
C ALA A 326 -22.91 -19.68 -24.65
N PRO A 327 -21.70 -19.06 -24.51
CA PRO A 327 -20.45 -19.68 -24.88
C PRO A 327 -20.21 -20.98 -24.10
N GLY A 328 -19.64 -21.99 -24.75
CA GLY A 328 -19.33 -23.29 -24.13
C GLY A 328 -20.58 -24.12 -23.74
N CYS A 329 -21.77 -23.69 -24.14
CA CYS A 329 -23.02 -24.43 -23.91
C CYS A 329 -23.16 -25.54 -24.94
N SER A 330 -23.44 -26.79 -24.48
CA SER A 330 -23.77 -27.89 -25.38
C SER A 330 -25.21 -27.79 -25.85
N ARG A 331 -25.53 -28.48 -26.92
CA ARG A 331 -26.91 -28.56 -27.46
C ARG A 331 -27.89 -29.08 -26.39
N GLU A 332 -27.55 -30.18 -25.71
CA GLU A 332 -28.41 -30.78 -24.69
C GLU A 332 -28.63 -29.87 -23.49
N GLN A 333 -27.63 -29.01 -23.17
CA GLN A 333 -27.78 -28.00 -22.12
C GLN A 333 -28.73 -26.87 -22.53
N ALA A 334 -28.63 -26.42 -23.78
CA ALA A 334 -29.49 -25.38 -24.32
C ALA A 334 -30.95 -25.87 -24.46
N GLU A 335 -31.17 -27.12 -24.91
CA GLU A 335 -32.48 -27.73 -25.01
C GLU A 335 -33.12 -27.88 -23.63
N ARG A 336 -32.37 -28.36 -22.61
CA ARG A 336 -32.88 -28.41 -21.22
C ARG A 336 -33.22 -27.02 -20.67
N LEU A 337 -32.38 -26.01 -20.95
CA LEU A 337 -32.70 -24.64 -20.56
C LEU A 337 -33.99 -24.14 -21.22
N ALA A 338 -34.19 -24.46 -22.51
CA ALA A 338 -35.42 -24.08 -23.20
C ALA A 338 -36.68 -24.76 -22.59
N GLU A 339 -36.56 -26.03 -22.20
CA GLU A 339 -37.65 -26.74 -21.49
C GLU A 339 -37.94 -26.09 -20.14
N GLU A 340 -36.91 -25.81 -19.30
CA GLU A 340 -37.06 -25.12 -18.02
C GLU A 340 -37.70 -23.73 -18.18
N LEU A 341 -37.29 -22.98 -19.20
CA LEU A 341 -37.86 -21.66 -19.50
C LEU A 341 -39.33 -21.77 -19.93
N CYS A 342 -39.70 -22.76 -20.76
CA CYS A 342 -41.08 -22.98 -21.17
C CYS A 342 -41.97 -23.33 -19.97
N GLU A 343 -41.53 -24.20 -19.06
CA GLU A 343 -42.24 -24.51 -17.82
C GLU A 343 -42.41 -23.26 -16.93
N GLY A 344 -41.37 -22.44 -16.78
CA GLY A 344 -41.42 -21.18 -16.05
C GLY A 344 -42.39 -20.18 -16.66
N LEU A 345 -42.43 -20.06 -17.99
CA LEU A 345 -43.36 -19.20 -18.73
C LEU A 345 -44.81 -19.67 -18.59
N GLU A 346 -45.07 -20.99 -18.63
CA GLU A 346 -46.40 -21.51 -18.34
C GLU A 346 -46.88 -21.19 -16.93
N ASN A 347 -45.99 -21.24 -15.94
CA ASN A 347 -46.29 -20.83 -14.57
C ASN A 347 -46.67 -19.35 -14.49
N LEU A 348 -46.00 -18.47 -15.26
CA LEU A 348 -46.36 -17.05 -15.35
C LEU A 348 -47.77 -16.87 -15.93
N ALA A 349 -48.17 -17.66 -16.95
CA ALA A 349 -49.53 -17.64 -17.47
C ALA A 349 -50.54 -18.10 -16.40
N ARG A 350 -50.28 -19.20 -15.68
CA ARG A 350 -51.16 -19.72 -14.62
C ARG A 350 -51.34 -18.71 -13.47
N THR A 351 -50.34 -17.88 -13.18
CA THR A 351 -50.44 -16.82 -12.17
C THR A 351 -51.14 -15.55 -12.68
N GLY A 352 -51.59 -15.54 -13.93
CA GLY A 352 -52.32 -14.42 -14.54
C GLY A 352 -51.43 -13.27 -15.04
N ALA A 353 -50.14 -13.51 -15.21
CA ALA A 353 -49.22 -12.52 -15.79
C ALA A 353 -49.43 -12.38 -17.31
N SER A 354 -49.94 -13.40 -17.99
CA SER A 354 -50.33 -13.39 -19.42
C SER A 354 -51.68 -14.07 -19.61
N ASP A 355 -52.42 -13.63 -20.62
CA ASP A 355 -53.68 -14.24 -21.07
C ASP A 355 -53.47 -15.22 -22.23
N LEU A 356 -52.25 -15.42 -22.68
CA LEU A 356 -51.89 -16.30 -23.79
C LEU A 356 -51.02 -17.47 -23.31
N THR A 357 -51.22 -18.62 -23.95
CA THR A 357 -50.40 -19.82 -23.81
C THR A 357 -50.11 -20.37 -25.21
N PRO A 358 -48.83 -20.49 -25.60
CA PRO A 358 -47.60 -20.16 -24.86
C PRO A 358 -47.40 -18.65 -24.71
N VAL A 359 -46.73 -18.26 -23.61
CA VAL A 359 -46.38 -16.85 -23.32
C VAL A 359 -45.30 -16.33 -24.24
N ALA A 360 -44.39 -17.22 -24.62
CA ALA A 360 -43.27 -16.89 -25.51
C ALA A 360 -42.84 -18.12 -26.31
N TYR A 361 -42.13 -17.88 -27.39
CA TYR A 361 -41.48 -18.88 -28.23
C TYR A 361 -39.98 -18.74 -28.14
N LEU A 362 -39.21 -19.85 -28.30
CA LEU A 362 -37.76 -19.88 -28.25
C LEU A 362 -37.18 -20.50 -29.51
N GLY A 363 -36.14 -19.87 -30.07
CA GLY A 363 -35.31 -20.39 -31.14
C GLY A 363 -33.88 -20.59 -30.68
N ILE A 364 -33.29 -21.75 -30.92
CA ILE A 364 -31.94 -22.11 -30.54
C ILE A 364 -31.11 -22.28 -31.80
N SER A 365 -29.88 -21.71 -31.83
CA SER A 365 -28.91 -21.94 -32.88
C SER A 365 -27.50 -22.09 -32.33
N ALA A 366 -26.82 -23.11 -32.81
CA ALA A 366 -25.42 -23.28 -32.51
C ALA A 366 -24.55 -22.24 -33.25
N PHE A 367 -23.49 -21.82 -32.60
CA PHE A 367 -22.45 -20.99 -33.22
C PHE A 367 -21.04 -21.56 -33.01
N ALA A 368 -20.17 -21.29 -33.96
CA ALA A 368 -18.77 -21.65 -33.93
C ALA A 368 -17.91 -20.54 -34.53
N GLU A 369 -16.58 -20.72 -34.44
CA GLU A 369 -15.60 -19.86 -35.05
C GLU A 369 -15.86 -19.65 -36.54
N GLY A 370 -15.80 -18.40 -37.00
CA GLY A 370 -16.00 -18.05 -38.41
C GLY A 370 -17.46 -17.87 -38.83
N ASP A 371 -18.41 -18.08 -37.94
CA ASP A 371 -19.81 -17.70 -38.20
C ASP A 371 -19.93 -16.17 -38.30
N SER A 372 -20.74 -15.70 -39.27
CA SER A 372 -21.09 -14.29 -39.28
C SER A 372 -22.21 -14.01 -38.28
N PRO A 373 -22.19 -12.86 -37.59
CA PRO A 373 -23.27 -12.45 -36.70
C PRO A 373 -24.65 -12.47 -37.41
N ALA A 374 -24.68 -12.05 -38.68
CA ALA A 374 -25.91 -12.02 -39.47
C ALA A 374 -26.46 -13.42 -39.74
N ASP A 375 -25.58 -14.36 -40.11
CA ASP A 375 -26.02 -15.74 -40.42
C ASP A 375 -26.46 -16.47 -39.14
N LEU A 376 -25.77 -16.27 -38.02
CA LEU A 376 -26.18 -16.85 -36.74
C LEU A 376 -27.57 -16.31 -36.28
N MET A 377 -27.75 -14.99 -36.35
CA MET A 377 -29.05 -14.39 -36.03
C MET A 377 -30.17 -14.89 -36.95
N ALA A 378 -29.88 -15.02 -38.25
CA ALA A 378 -30.86 -15.55 -39.21
C ALA A 378 -31.25 -17.00 -38.89
N ARG A 379 -30.30 -17.87 -38.54
CA ARG A 379 -30.58 -19.27 -38.11
C ARG A 379 -31.41 -19.32 -36.83
N ALA A 380 -31.07 -18.47 -35.83
CA ALA A 380 -31.83 -18.43 -34.58
C ALA A 380 -33.26 -17.88 -34.80
N ASP A 381 -33.43 -16.84 -35.64
CA ASP A 381 -34.75 -16.34 -36.02
C ASP A 381 -35.57 -17.39 -36.81
N GLN A 382 -34.93 -18.18 -37.66
CA GLN A 382 -35.59 -19.27 -38.38
C GLN A 382 -36.06 -20.39 -37.43
N ALA A 383 -35.24 -20.76 -36.43
CA ALA A 383 -35.65 -21.69 -35.39
C ALA A 383 -36.85 -21.12 -34.59
N LEU A 384 -36.82 -19.83 -34.27
CA LEU A 384 -37.88 -19.14 -33.58
C LEU A 384 -39.20 -19.14 -34.41
N ALA A 385 -39.16 -18.85 -35.71
CA ALA A 385 -40.30 -18.92 -36.62
C ALA A 385 -40.85 -20.34 -36.72
N GLN A 386 -40.01 -21.36 -36.68
CA GLN A 386 -40.42 -22.75 -36.61
C GLN A 386 -41.21 -23.05 -35.33
N ALA A 387 -40.75 -22.59 -34.15
CA ALA A 387 -41.46 -22.73 -32.89
C ALA A 387 -42.81 -22.00 -32.92
N GLU A 388 -42.88 -20.79 -33.48
CA GLU A 388 -44.13 -20.02 -33.65
C GLU A 388 -45.15 -20.75 -34.53
N SER A 389 -44.70 -21.54 -35.51
CA SER A 389 -45.58 -22.34 -36.38
C SER A 389 -46.13 -23.62 -35.73
N GLN A 390 -45.52 -24.03 -34.58
CA GLN A 390 -45.88 -25.27 -33.88
C GLN A 390 -46.19 -25.00 -32.40
N PRO A 391 -47.36 -24.45 -32.06
CA PRO A 391 -47.70 -24.05 -30.69
C PRO A 391 -47.59 -25.14 -29.63
N ALA A 392 -47.68 -26.41 -30.03
CA ALA A 392 -47.54 -27.56 -29.13
C ALA A 392 -46.09 -27.76 -28.64
N GLN A 393 -45.11 -27.21 -29.35
CA GLN A 393 -43.69 -27.24 -28.97
C GLN A 393 -43.12 -25.80 -29.07
N PRO A 394 -43.17 -25.03 -27.99
CA PRO A 394 -42.86 -23.60 -28.03
C PRO A 394 -41.36 -23.28 -28.19
N TRP A 395 -40.54 -24.26 -28.49
CA TRP A 395 -39.13 -24.07 -28.85
C TRP A 395 -38.72 -24.95 -30.02
N ALA A 396 -37.74 -24.49 -30.78
CA ALA A 396 -37.09 -25.25 -31.85
C ALA A 396 -35.61 -24.96 -31.91
N SER A 397 -34.84 -25.90 -32.44
CA SER A 397 -33.37 -25.76 -32.60
C SER A 397 -32.95 -25.99 -34.04
N GLN A 398 -32.00 -25.16 -34.51
CA GLN A 398 -31.33 -25.35 -35.79
C GLN A 398 -29.86 -25.67 -35.62
N ASP A 399 -29.39 -26.68 -36.34
CA ASP A 399 -27.97 -27.07 -36.31
C ASP A 399 -27.12 -26.10 -37.13
N GLY A 400 -26.06 -25.61 -36.56
CA GLY A 400 -24.96 -24.97 -37.29
C GLY A 400 -24.06 -26.02 -37.93
N THR A 401 -23.44 -25.70 -39.07
CA THR A 401 -22.60 -26.62 -39.89
C THR A 401 -21.30 -27.10 -39.21
N ALA A 402 -20.98 -26.65 -37.98
CA ALA A 402 -19.66 -26.82 -37.38
C ALA A 402 -19.57 -27.72 -36.13
N LEU A 403 -20.66 -28.37 -35.66
CA LEU A 403 -20.66 -29.04 -34.34
C LEU A 403 -20.32 -30.52 -34.31
N ALA A 404 -19.85 -31.11 -35.41
CA ALA A 404 -19.51 -32.54 -35.45
C ALA A 404 -18.24 -32.96 -34.68
N ALA A 405 -17.48 -32.01 -34.09
CA ALA A 405 -16.15 -32.28 -33.54
C ALA A 405 -16.02 -32.22 -31.99
N LEU A 406 -17.10 -32.01 -31.22
CA LEU A 406 -17.00 -31.81 -29.76
C LEU A 406 -17.65 -32.94 -28.92
N ASN A 407 -17.73 -34.15 -29.42
CA ASN A 407 -18.62 -35.18 -28.86
C ASN A 407 -18.04 -36.04 -27.74
N ASP A 408 -16.77 -35.90 -27.30
CA ASP A 408 -16.33 -36.76 -26.21
C ASP A 408 -15.60 -35.97 -25.09
N SER A 409 -16.33 -35.73 -24.00
CA SER A 409 -15.82 -35.10 -22.76
C SER A 409 -14.65 -35.86 -22.16
N GLN A 410 -14.58 -37.20 -22.40
CA GLN A 410 -13.51 -38.04 -21.88
C GLN A 410 -12.21 -37.85 -22.67
N ASP A 411 -12.29 -37.71 -23.97
CA ASP A 411 -11.13 -37.46 -24.82
C ASP A 411 -10.47 -36.12 -24.48
N TRP A 412 -11.27 -35.06 -24.21
CA TRP A 412 -10.76 -33.76 -23.75
C TRP A 412 -10.11 -33.84 -22.38
N HIS A 413 -10.69 -34.59 -21.45
CA HIS A 413 -10.14 -34.77 -20.10
C HIS A 413 -8.75 -35.40 -20.19
N ASP A 414 -8.65 -36.55 -20.85
CA ASP A 414 -7.39 -37.32 -20.93
C ASP A 414 -6.31 -36.55 -21.67
N TRP A 415 -6.68 -35.88 -22.77
CA TRP A 415 -5.75 -35.07 -23.55
C TRP A 415 -5.24 -33.85 -22.78
N ILE A 416 -6.13 -33.06 -22.13
CA ILE A 416 -5.72 -31.88 -21.36
C ILE A 416 -4.87 -32.30 -20.16
N ASP A 417 -5.26 -33.36 -19.44
CA ASP A 417 -4.48 -33.88 -18.32
C ASP A 417 -3.06 -34.28 -18.74
N GLN A 418 -2.96 -35.01 -19.85
CA GLN A 418 -1.67 -35.38 -20.42
C GLN A 418 -0.88 -34.14 -20.85
N ALA A 419 -1.50 -33.18 -21.55
CA ALA A 419 -0.83 -31.98 -22.03
C ALA A 419 -0.27 -31.11 -20.89
N LEU A 420 -1.02 -30.97 -19.79
CA LEU A 420 -0.54 -30.26 -18.61
C LEU A 420 0.56 -31.01 -17.85
N THR A 421 0.47 -32.35 -17.79
CA THR A 421 1.45 -33.20 -17.10
C THR A 421 2.76 -33.28 -17.88
N GLU A 422 2.71 -33.44 -19.20
CA GLU A 422 3.87 -33.54 -20.09
C GLU A 422 4.43 -32.17 -20.50
N ARG A 423 3.90 -31.06 -19.95
CA ARG A 423 4.31 -29.67 -20.29
C ARG A 423 4.18 -29.34 -21.78
N ARG A 424 3.15 -29.86 -22.44
CA ARG A 424 2.82 -29.53 -23.81
C ARG A 424 2.03 -28.21 -23.94
N LEU A 425 2.32 -27.28 -23.05
CA LEU A 425 1.82 -25.92 -23.03
C LEU A 425 2.81 -24.99 -23.73
N LEU A 426 2.35 -24.18 -24.65
CA LEU A 426 3.14 -23.17 -25.33
C LEU A 426 2.69 -21.76 -24.90
N LEU A 427 3.67 -20.86 -24.75
CA LEU A 427 3.41 -19.45 -24.54
C LEU A 427 3.37 -18.70 -25.87
N TYR A 428 2.29 -18.01 -26.11
CA TYR A 428 2.14 -17.02 -27.17
C TYR A 428 2.14 -15.63 -26.57
N PHE A 429 2.58 -14.65 -27.33
CA PHE A 429 2.80 -13.29 -26.88
C PHE A 429 2.08 -12.31 -27.79
N GLN A 430 1.34 -11.37 -27.19
CA GLN A 430 0.71 -10.29 -27.91
C GLN A 430 1.23 -8.95 -27.37
N PRO A 431 1.69 -8.03 -28.24
CA PRO A 431 2.23 -6.76 -27.79
C PRO A 431 1.11 -5.83 -27.26
N VAL A 432 1.41 -5.16 -26.17
CA VAL A 432 0.66 -4.00 -25.66
C VAL A 432 1.55 -2.78 -25.90
N VAL A 433 1.11 -1.87 -26.75
CA VAL A 433 1.90 -0.74 -27.23
C VAL A 433 1.45 0.58 -26.59
N ASP A 434 2.32 1.57 -26.61
CA ASP A 434 1.99 2.92 -26.21
C ASP A 434 1.09 3.58 -27.28
N CYS A 435 -0.03 4.19 -26.88
CA CYS A 435 -0.95 4.85 -27.83
C CYS A 435 -0.31 6.00 -28.59
N LEU A 436 0.66 6.72 -28.00
CA LEU A 436 1.35 7.84 -28.66
C LEU A 436 2.47 7.36 -29.59
N ASP A 437 3.15 6.28 -29.22
CA ASP A 437 4.24 5.68 -29.98
C ASP A 437 4.03 4.17 -30.09
N THR A 438 3.38 3.74 -31.18
CA THR A 438 3.04 2.34 -31.42
C THR A 438 4.24 1.43 -31.67
N GLN A 439 5.44 1.99 -31.88
CA GLN A 439 6.67 1.20 -31.91
C GLN A 439 7.19 0.85 -30.53
N ARG A 440 6.71 1.53 -29.50
CA ARG A 440 7.08 1.29 -28.12
C ARG A 440 6.17 0.26 -27.48
N VAL A 441 6.66 -0.95 -27.30
CA VAL A 441 5.98 -2.00 -26.55
C VAL A 441 6.11 -1.74 -25.06
N LEU A 442 4.98 -1.63 -24.36
CA LEU A 442 4.92 -1.45 -22.92
C LEU A 442 5.16 -2.77 -22.17
N HIS A 443 4.50 -3.81 -22.62
CA HIS A 443 4.63 -5.20 -22.14
C HIS A 443 4.01 -6.17 -23.14
N HIS A 444 4.20 -7.46 -22.94
CA HIS A 444 3.54 -8.49 -23.73
C HIS A 444 2.53 -9.24 -22.88
N LYS A 445 1.34 -9.45 -23.42
CA LYS A 445 0.33 -10.36 -22.86
C LYS A 445 0.72 -11.79 -23.18
N VAL A 446 0.78 -12.63 -22.15
CA VAL A 446 1.04 -14.07 -22.29
C VAL A 446 -0.28 -14.82 -22.43
N LEU A 447 -0.34 -15.69 -23.41
CA LEU A 447 -1.50 -16.44 -23.83
C LEU A 447 -1.15 -17.93 -23.95
N ALA A 448 -2.06 -18.80 -23.53
CA ALA A 448 -1.86 -20.25 -23.54
C ALA A 448 -2.20 -20.86 -24.90
N ARG A 449 -1.39 -21.82 -25.34
CA ARG A 449 -1.74 -22.77 -26.41
C ARG A 449 -1.40 -24.17 -25.92
N LEU A 450 -2.30 -25.11 -26.11
CA LEU A 450 -2.01 -26.52 -25.88
C LEU A 450 -1.70 -27.22 -27.20
N LEU A 451 -0.69 -28.08 -27.21
CA LEU A 451 -0.41 -28.91 -28.37
C LEU A 451 -1.32 -30.14 -28.35
N ASP A 452 -2.05 -30.32 -29.44
CA ASP A 452 -2.80 -31.55 -29.65
C ASP A 452 -1.86 -32.75 -29.92
N PRO A 453 -2.37 -33.99 -30.04
CA PRO A 453 -1.55 -35.16 -30.36
C PRO A 453 -0.83 -35.07 -31.72
N GLN A 454 -1.31 -34.22 -32.61
CA GLN A 454 -0.73 -33.96 -33.93
C GLN A 454 0.25 -32.78 -33.91
N ALA A 455 0.60 -32.25 -32.72
CA ALA A 455 1.48 -31.09 -32.51
C ALA A 455 0.94 -29.76 -33.09
N MET A 456 -0.38 -29.64 -33.28
CA MET A 456 -1.02 -28.39 -33.64
C MET A 456 -1.33 -27.57 -32.38
N ALA A 457 -1.11 -26.25 -32.43
CA ALA A 457 -1.36 -25.35 -31.34
C ALA A 457 -2.84 -24.99 -31.27
N ILE A 458 -3.51 -25.41 -30.20
CA ILE A 458 -4.94 -25.16 -29.94
C ILE A 458 -5.09 -23.90 -29.10
N ALA A 459 -5.93 -22.96 -29.53
CA ALA A 459 -6.20 -21.70 -28.84
C ALA A 459 -6.90 -21.91 -27.50
N ALA A 460 -6.66 -20.98 -26.57
CA ALA A 460 -7.20 -21.04 -25.20
C ALA A 460 -8.73 -21.14 -25.17
N GLY A 461 -9.43 -20.42 -26.04
CA GLY A 461 -10.89 -20.45 -26.13
C GLY A 461 -11.49 -21.83 -26.33
N ARG A 462 -10.78 -22.75 -26.99
CA ARG A 462 -11.28 -24.12 -27.22
C ARG A 462 -11.12 -25.05 -26.03
N PHE A 463 -10.10 -24.87 -25.18
CA PHE A 463 -9.85 -25.78 -24.07
C PHE A 463 -10.18 -25.17 -22.69
N LEU A 464 -10.26 -23.84 -22.52
CA LEU A 464 -10.60 -23.19 -21.26
C LEU A 464 -11.95 -23.63 -20.69
N PRO A 465 -13.02 -23.79 -21.48
CA PRO A 465 -14.32 -24.28 -20.94
C PRO A 465 -14.19 -25.66 -20.30
N TRP A 466 -13.31 -26.52 -20.84
CA TRP A 466 -13.03 -27.83 -20.26
C TRP A 466 -12.17 -27.75 -19.01
N ILE A 467 -11.16 -26.87 -19.00
CA ILE A 467 -10.35 -26.54 -17.81
C ILE A 467 -11.24 -26.11 -16.64
N GLU A 468 -12.22 -25.24 -16.91
CA GLU A 468 -13.17 -24.79 -15.89
C GLU A 468 -14.10 -25.91 -15.44
N ARG A 469 -14.64 -26.68 -16.38
CA ARG A 469 -15.51 -27.83 -16.08
C ARG A 469 -14.82 -28.90 -15.24
N PHE A 470 -13.53 -29.14 -15.46
CA PHE A 470 -12.74 -30.09 -14.69
C PHE A 470 -12.16 -29.50 -13.39
N GLY A 471 -12.33 -28.20 -13.14
CA GLY A 471 -11.77 -27.51 -11.97
C GLY A 471 -10.24 -27.37 -11.99
N TRP A 472 -9.63 -27.35 -13.18
CA TRP A 472 -8.17 -27.33 -13.36
C TRP A 472 -7.58 -25.94 -13.63
N ALA A 473 -8.36 -24.88 -13.48
CA ALA A 473 -7.92 -23.52 -13.73
C ALA A 473 -6.68 -23.13 -12.91
N ALA A 474 -6.62 -23.48 -11.62
CA ALA A 474 -5.45 -23.23 -10.80
C ALA A 474 -4.20 -24.02 -11.24
N ARG A 475 -4.39 -25.20 -11.82
CA ARG A 475 -3.30 -26.03 -12.35
C ARG A 475 -2.73 -25.42 -13.64
N LEU A 476 -3.59 -24.90 -14.50
CA LEU A 476 -3.18 -24.16 -15.71
C LEU A 476 -2.43 -22.88 -15.33
N ASP A 477 -2.97 -22.07 -14.40
CA ASP A 477 -2.33 -20.83 -13.96
C ASP A 477 -0.93 -21.07 -13.37
N LEU A 478 -0.76 -22.16 -12.62
CA LEU A 478 0.53 -22.53 -12.06
C LEU A 478 1.55 -22.87 -13.18
N ALA A 479 1.13 -23.68 -14.15
CA ALA A 479 1.97 -24.05 -15.29
C ALA A 479 2.34 -22.83 -16.15
N MET A 480 1.39 -21.93 -16.39
CA MET A 480 1.60 -20.67 -17.11
C MET A 480 2.59 -19.76 -16.39
N LEU A 481 2.46 -19.62 -15.07
CA LEU A 481 3.35 -18.81 -14.24
C LEU A 481 4.78 -19.38 -14.28
N GLU A 482 4.93 -20.70 -14.09
CA GLU A 482 6.24 -21.37 -14.13
C GLU A 482 6.96 -21.11 -15.45
N GLN A 483 6.28 -21.30 -16.58
CA GLN A 483 6.86 -21.07 -17.89
C GLN A 483 7.13 -19.58 -18.16
N SER A 484 6.26 -18.69 -17.70
CA SER A 484 6.46 -17.24 -17.86
C SER A 484 7.68 -16.75 -17.09
N LEU A 485 7.92 -17.25 -15.89
CA LEU A 485 9.13 -16.95 -15.11
C LEU A 485 10.39 -17.53 -15.77
N GLU A 486 10.31 -18.74 -16.33
CA GLU A 486 11.43 -19.31 -17.09
C GLU A 486 11.73 -18.49 -18.36
N HIS A 487 10.69 -18.02 -19.05
CA HIS A 487 10.84 -17.14 -20.20
C HIS A 487 11.51 -15.81 -19.81
N LEU A 488 11.07 -15.17 -18.71
CA LEU A 488 11.65 -13.91 -18.22
C LEU A 488 13.13 -14.01 -17.85
N ARG A 489 13.60 -15.17 -17.42
CA ARG A 489 15.02 -15.41 -17.16
C ARG A 489 15.88 -15.32 -18.45
N ARG A 490 15.31 -15.71 -19.60
CA ARG A 490 15.99 -15.69 -20.90
C ARG A 490 15.77 -14.35 -21.61
N HIS A 491 14.58 -13.79 -21.45
CA HIS A 491 14.12 -12.58 -22.14
C HIS A 491 13.53 -11.61 -21.11
N PRO A 492 14.35 -10.72 -20.49
CA PRO A 492 13.92 -9.85 -19.42
C PRO A 492 13.11 -8.65 -19.94
N ARG A 493 11.92 -8.89 -20.48
CA ARG A 493 10.97 -7.88 -20.94
C ARG A 493 9.65 -8.01 -20.17
N PRO A 494 8.97 -6.89 -19.83
CA PRO A 494 7.75 -6.94 -19.04
C PRO A 494 6.68 -7.83 -19.67
N LEU A 495 6.11 -8.72 -18.85
CA LEU A 495 5.03 -9.64 -19.23
C LEU A 495 3.79 -9.42 -18.37
N THR A 496 2.64 -9.78 -18.92
CA THR A 496 1.40 -9.86 -18.17
C THR A 496 0.76 -11.23 -18.32
N LEU A 497 0.25 -11.76 -17.22
CA LEU A 497 -0.36 -13.07 -17.14
C LEU A 497 -1.72 -12.98 -16.46
N SER A 498 -2.78 -13.48 -17.11
CA SER A 498 -4.10 -13.60 -16.49
C SER A 498 -4.12 -14.71 -15.45
N LEU A 499 -4.78 -14.46 -14.32
CA LEU A 499 -5.08 -15.45 -13.30
C LEU A 499 -6.58 -15.71 -13.23
N SER A 500 -6.95 -16.97 -13.09
CA SER A 500 -8.32 -17.38 -12.84
C SER A 500 -8.78 -17.01 -11.43
N ALA A 501 -10.08 -16.80 -11.26
CA ALA A 501 -10.67 -16.59 -9.95
C ALA A 501 -10.44 -17.80 -9.00
N ALA A 502 -10.39 -19.01 -9.53
CA ALA A 502 -10.14 -20.22 -8.76
C ALA A 502 -8.78 -20.22 -8.06
N SER A 503 -7.76 -19.65 -8.71
CA SER A 503 -6.42 -19.55 -8.14
C SER A 503 -6.33 -18.58 -6.96
N VAL A 504 -7.18 -17.54 -6.93
CA VAL A 504 -7.06 -16.41 -6.00
C VAL A 504 -7.99 -16.55 -4.80
N ARG A 505 -9.17 -17.18 -4.98
CA ARG A 505 -10.19 -17.35 -3.92
C ARG A 505 -9.76 -18.27 -2.79
N ASN A 506 -8.89 -19.23 -3.04
CA ASN A 506 -8.45 -20.20 -2.05
C ASN A 506 -6.97 -20.04 -1.73
N ALA A 507 -6.64 -19.88 -0.45
CA ALA A 507 -5.26 -19.79 0.02
C ALA A 507 -4.40 -21.02 -0.35
N GLN A 508 -5.01 -22.20 -0.45
CA GLN A 508 -4.31 -23.43 -0.83
C GLN A 508 -3.90 -23.44 -2.31
N THR A 509 -4.75 -22.90 -3.21
CA THR A 509 -4.44 -22.78 -4.63
C THR A 509 -3.49 -21.62 -4.92
N PHE A 510 -3.55 -20.56 -4.13
CA PHE A 510 -2.65 -19.40 -4.27
C PHE A 510 -1.24 -19.63 -3.70
N ALA A 511 -1.09 -20.46 -2.66
CA ALA A 511 0.20 -20.70 -2.01
C ALA A 511 1.32 -21.20 -2.96
N PRO A 512 1.08 -22.15 -3.91
CA PRO A 512 2.09 -22.56 -4.88
C PRO A 512 2.54 -21.41 -5.80
N LEU A 513 1.60 -20.59 -6.30
CA LEU A 513 1.91 -19.43 -7.14
C LEU A 513 2.79 -18.43 -6.37
N LEU A 514 2.46 -18.18 -5.12
CA LEU A 514 3.23 -17.31 -4.23
C LEU A 514 4.63 -17.84 -3.95
N ALA A 515 4.77 -19.17 -3.79
CA ALA A 515 6.07 -19.81 -3.59
C ALA A 515 6.98 -19.64 -4.81
N LEU A 516 6.41 -19.79 -6.03
CA LEU A 516 7.14 -19.54 -7.27
C LEU A 516 7.62 -18.09 -7.41
N LEU A 517 6.74 -17.12 -7.16
CA LEU A 517 7.11 -15.70 -7.21
C LEU A 517 8.21 -15.35 -6.20
N LYS A 518 8.17 -15.93 -5.00
CA LYS A 518 9.21 -15.74 -3.98
C LYS A 518 10.55 -16.37 -4.38
N ALA A 519 10.51 -17.49 -5.10
CA ALA A 519 11.72 -18.16 -5.59
C ALA A 519 12.39 -17.39 -6.75
N HIS A 520 11.63 -16.52 -7.45
CA HIS A 520 12.08 -15.77 -8.64
C HIS A 520 11.88 -14.27 -8.51
N PRO A 521 12.53 -13.58 -7.53
CA PRO A 521 12.22 -12.18 -7.19
C PRO A 521 12.63 -11.16 -8.27
N GLN A 522 13.55 -11.51 -9.16
CA GLN A 522 13.95 -10.61 -10.25
C GLN A 522 12.93 -10.65 -11.39
N GLU A 523 12.48 -11.83 -11.74
CA GLU A 523 11.47 -12.08 -12.77
C GLU A 523 10.10 -11.57 -12.33
N ALA A 524 9.75 -11.76 -11.06
CA ALA A 524 8.49 -11.27 -10.47
C ALA A 524 8.31 -9.75 -10.63
N ARG A 525 9.39 -8.97 -10.60
CA ARG A 525 9.34 -7.51 -10.81
C ARG A 525 9.00 -7.10 -12.25
N GLN A 526 9.17 -7.99 -13.20
CA GLN A 526 8.83 -7.76 -14.60
C GLN A 526 7.49 -8.39 -14.99
N LEU A 527 6.82 -9.01 -14.02
CA LEU A 527 5.54 -9.65 -14.22
C LEU A 527 4.41 -8.83 -13.61
N THR A 528 3.34 -8.66 -14.35
CA THR A 528 2.06 -8.16 -13.84
C THR A 528 1.03 -9.27 -13.95
N LEU A 529 0.37 -9.59 -12.85
CA LEU A 529 -0.75 -10.52 -12.81
C LEU A 529 -2.04 -9.77 -13.06
N GLU A 530 -2.91 -10.29 -13.93
CA GLU A 530 -4.17 -9.67 -14.28
C GLU A 530 -5.34 -10.49 -13.77
N LEU A 531 -6.34 -9.83 -13.20
CA LEU A 531 -7.61 -10.41 -12.82
C LEU A 531 -8.73 -9.88 -13.72
N ASP A 532 -9.69 -10.74 -14.03
CA ASP A 532 -10.89 -10.35 -14.74
C ASP A 532 -11.87 -9.63 -13.80
N GLU A 533 -12.37 -8.45 -14.21
CA GLU A 533 -13.33 -7.67 -13.41
C GLU A 533 -14.58 -8.48 -13.05
N ARG A 534 -15.02 -9.36 -13.94
CA ARG A 534 -16.26 -10.17 -13.77
C ARG A 534 -16.14 -11.16 -12.61
N HIS A 535 -14.94 -11.60 -12.30
CA HIS A 535 -14.64 -12.69 -11.36
C HIS A 535 -13.79 -12.26 -10.16
N LEU A 536 -13.77 -10.96 -9.82
CA LEU A 536 -12.99 -10.45 -8.71
C LEU A 536 -13.36 -11.13 -7.38
N PRO A 537 -12.37 -11.45 -6.54
CA PRO A 537 -12.60 -11.92 -5.19
C PRO A 537 -13.21 -10.82 -4.31
N ALA A 538 -13.61 -11.16 -3.08
CA ALA A 538 -14.09 -10.19 -2.12
C ALA A 538 -13.04 -9.08 -1.85
N ALA A 539 -13.48 -7.86 -1.55
CA ALA A 539 -12.59 -6.69 -1.41
C ALA A 539 -11.41 -6.93 -0.45
N ALA A 540 -11.66 -7.57 0.70
CA ALA A 540 -10.61 -7.87 1.68
C ALA A 540 -9.56 -8.89 1.17
N GLU A 541 -9.97 -9.82 0.30
CA GLU A 541 -9.06 -10.79 -0.33
C GLU A 541 -8.23 -10.11 -1.41
N LEU A 542 -8.85 -9.23 -2.18
CA LEU A 542 -8.18 -8.45 -3.22
C LEU A 542 -7.14 -7.48 -2.62
N GLU A 543 -7.45 -6.83 -1.50
CA GLU A 543 -6.50 -6.01 -0.74
C GLU A 543 -5.29 -6.82 -0.26
N ARG A 544 -5.54 -7.98 0.33
CA ARG A 544 -4.48 -8.88 0.79
C ARG A 544 -3.60 -9.36 -0.36
N LEU A 545 -4.21 -9.75 -1.48
CA LEU A 545 -3.50 -10.15 -2.69
C LEU A 545 -2.60 -9.02 -3.20
N SER A 546 -3.17 -7.83 -3.37
CA SER A 546 -2.43 -6.64 -3.81
C SER A 546 -1.24 -6.32 -2.91
N GLN A 547 -1.43 -6.38 -1.59
CA GLN A 547 -0.34 -6.14 -0.64
C GLN A 547 0.79 -7.17 -0.80
N VAL A 548 0.46 -8.45 -0.89
CA VAL A 548 1.45 -9.53 -1.04
C VAL A 548 2.22 -9.41 -2.35
N LEU A 549 1.53 -9.14 -3.47
CA LEU A 549 2.18 -8.96 -4.77
C LEU A 549 3.12 -7.75 -4.77
N ARG A 550 2.71 -6.65 -4.16
CA ARG A 550 3.52 -5.44 -4.01
C ARG A 550 4.79 -5.67 -3.20
N GLU A 551 4.71 -6.46 -2.11
CA GLU A 551 5.90 -6.83 -1.31
C GLU A 551 6.91 -7.63 -2.13
N LEU A 552 6.45 -8.39 -3.12
CA LEU A 552 7.28 -9.15 -4.07
C LEU A 552 7.75 -8.30 -5.27
N GLY A 553 7.21 -7.09 -5.42
CA GLY A 553 7.47 -6.24 -6.58
C GLY A 553 6.73 -6.67 -7.85
N CYS A 554 5.80 -7.62 -7.77
CA CYS A 554 4.93 -8.05 -8.87
C CYS A 554 3.77 -7.08 -9.02
N GLY A 555 3.43 -6.67 -10.25
CA GLY A 555 2.30 -5.81 -10.55
C GLY A 555 0.96 -6.55 -10.43
N LEU A 556 -0.11 -5.80 -10.16
CA LEU A 556 -1.49 -6.27 -10.27
C LEU A 556 -2.24 -5.38 -11.25
N GLY A 557 -2.85 -5.95 -12.29
CA GLY A 557 -3.72 -5.28 -13.25
C GLY A 557 -5.13 -5.85 -13.24
N LEU A 558 -6.08 -5.10 -13.80
CA LEU A 558 -7.41 -5.61 -14.10
C LEU A 558 -7.64 -5.61 -15.60
N GLN A 559 -8.24 -6.69 -16.12
CA GLN A 559 -8.64 -6.84 -17.52
C GLN A 559 -10.15 -6.90 -17.67
N HIS A 560 -10.66 -6.70 -18.89
CA HIS A 560 -12.09 -6.67 -19.24
C HIS A 560 -12.89 -5.69 -18.37
N PHE A 561 -12.27 -4.54 -18.05
CA PHE A 561 -12.87 -3.55 -17.18
C PHE A 561 -13.93 -2.73 -17.93
N GLY A 562 -15.04 -2.43 -17.25
CA GLY A 562 -16.10 -1.59 -17.77
C GLY A 562 -17.50 -2.01 -17.33
N GLY A 563 -17.63 -3.12 -16.59
CA GLY A 563 -18.89 -3.63 -16.04
C GLY A 563 -19.31 -2.98 -14.72
N ARG A 564 -18.37 -2.62 -13.86
CA ARG A 564 -18.60 -2.19 -12.46
C ARG A 564 -17.77 -0.96 -12.09
N PHE A 565 -18.18 0.22 -12.56
CA PHE A 565 -17.47 1.47 -12.28
C PHE A 565 -17.47 1.87 -10.81
N SER A 566 -18.51 1.51 -10.06
CA SER A 566 -18.53 1.67 -8.59
C SER A 566 -17.34 1.02 -7.88
N LEU A 567 -16.70 0.04 -8.51
CA LEU A 567 -15.47 -0.57 -7.99
C LEU A 567 -14.29 0.41 -8.02
N ILE A 568 -14.21 1.39 -8.93
CA ILE A 568 -13.06 2.31 -9.02
C ILE A 568 -12.79 3.00 -7.68
N GLY A 569 -13.83 3.45 -6.99
CA GLY A 569 -13.71 4.04 -5.66
C GLY A 569 -13.05 3.09 -4.63
N ASN A 570 -13.29 1.79 -4.77
CA ASN A 570 -12.71 0.76 -3.91
C ASN A 570 -11.35 0.25 -4.42
N LEU A 571 -11.02 0.46 -5.71
CA LEU A 571 -9.77 0.01 -6.31
C LEU A 571 -8.61 0.99 -6.09
N THR A 572 -8.91 2.23 -5.71
CA THR A 572 -7.91 3.30 -5.55
C THR A 572 -6.80 2.96 -4.57
N HIS A 573 -7.09 2.15 -3.53
CA HIS A 573 -6.12 1.75 -2.51
C HIS A 573 -5.37 0.45 -2.83
N LEU A 574 -5.73 -0.23 -3.93
CA LEU A 574 -5.07 -1.48 -4.32
C LEU A 574 -3.71 -1.26 -4.99
N GLY A 575 -3.36 -0.03 -5.40
CA GLY A 575 -2.11 0.24 -6.08
C GLY A 575 -1.95 -0.53 -7.39
N LEU A 576 -3.04 -0.63 -8.17
CA LEU A 576 -3.05 -1.31 -9.47
C LEU A 576 -2.05 -0.70 -10.44
N ALA A 577 -1.41 -1.52 -11.24
CA ALA A 577 -0.49 -1.10 -12.28
C ALA A 577 -1.23 -0.37 -13.42
N TYR A 578 -2.39 -0.88 -13.81
CA TYR A 578 -3.26 -0.32 -14.86
C TYR A 578 -4.64 -1.00 -14.82
N LEU A 579 -5.59 -0.42 -15.60
CA LEU A 579 -6.83 -1.07 -16.00
C LEU A 579 -6.83 -1.31 -17.50
N LYS A 580 -7.28 -2.48 -17.94
CA LYS A 580 -7.55 -2.75 -19.35
C LYS A 580 -9.04 -2.65 -19.61
N LEU A 581 -9.42 -1.72 -20.47
CA LEU A 581 -10.80 -1.49 -20.86
C LEU A 581 -11.23 -2.56 -21.86
N ASP A 582 -12.35 -3.20 -21.58
CA ASP A 582 -12.93 -4.27 -22.39
C ASP A 582 -13.25 -3.81 -23.83
N GLY A 583 -12.86 -4.61 -24.81
CA GLY A 583 -12.98 -4.30 -26.25
C GLY A 583 -14.40 -4.05 -26.69
N CYS A 584 -15.42 -4.65 -26.05
CA CYS A 584 -16.83 -4.41 -26.42
C CYS A 584 -17.26 -2.94 -26.30
N TYR A 585 -16.60 -2.15 -25.43
CA TYR A 585 -16.84 -0.71 -25.30
C TYR A 585 -16.03 0.11 -26.30
N LEU A 586 -15.00 -0.47 -26.91
CA LEU A 586 -14.04 0.22 -27.80
C LEU A 586 -14.39 0.07 -29.28
N HIS A 587 -14.95 -1.08 -29.65
CA HIS A 587 -15.31 -1.35 -31.03
C HIS A 587 -16.21 -0.24 -31.61
N ALA A 588 -15.81 0.33 -32.76
CA ALA A 588 -16.46 1.44 -33.45
C ALA A 588 -16.56 2.74 -32.62
N VAL A 589 -15.65 2.99 -31.67
CA VAL A 589 -15.61 4.22 -30.87
C VAL A 589 -15.41 5.49 -31.71
N ASP A 590 -14.83 5.33 -32.89
CA ASP A 590 -14.66 6.38 -33.89
C ASP A 590 -15.99 6.84 -34.53
N ARG A 591 -17.04 6.03 -34.46
CA ARG A 591 -18.35 6.26 -35.10
C ARG A 591 -19.48 6.49 -34.11
N GLU A 592 -19.35 6.04 -32.87
CA GLU A 592 -20.39 6.08 -31.86
C GLU A 592 -20.08 7.08 -30.74
N GLY A 593 -20.74 8.25 -30.77
CA GLY A 593 -20.50 9.33 -29.78
C GLY A 593 -20.79 8.94 -28.33
N ASP A 594 -21.81 8.08 -28.09
CA ASP A 594 -22.15 7.63 -26.74
C ASP A 594 -21.04 6.78 -26.11
N LYS A 595 -20.37 5.93 -26.91
CA LYS A 595 -19.20 5.15 -26.48
C LYS A 595 -18.04 6.07 -26.13
N ARG A 596 -17.83 7.11 -26.95
CA ARG A 596 -16.81 8.11 -26.71
C ARG A 596 -17.01 8.81 -25.35
N LEU A 597 -18.23 9.28 -25.07
CA LEU A 597 -18.57 9.91 -23.78
C LEU A 597 -18.33 8.98 -22.59
N PHE A 598 -18.68 7.73 -22.75
CA PHE A 598 -18.44 6.71 -21.72
C PHE A 598 -16.94 6.53 -21.44
N ILE A 599 -16.13 6.31 -22.47
CA ILE A 599 -14.68 6.11 -22.33
C ILE A 599 -14.00 7.37 -21.77
N GLU A 600 -14.45 8.58 -22.18
CA GLU A 600 -13.98 9.84 -21.60
C GLU A 600 -14.26 9.92 -20.08
N ALA A 601 -15.45 9.50 -19.64
CA ALA A 601 -15.77 9.47 -18.21
C ALA A 601 -14.88 8.49 -17.45
N VAL A 602 -14.62 7.29 -18.01
CA VAL A 602 -13.66 6.32 -17.47
C VAL A 602 -12.28 6.92 -17.37
N TYR A 603 -11.79 7.48 -18.46
CA TYR A 603 -10.46 8.08 -18.54
C TYR A 603 -10.29 9.20 -17.50
N ARG A 604 -11.25 10.13 -17.39
CA ARG A 604 -11.19 11.18 -16.37
C ARG A 604 -11.07 10.62 -14.96
N THR A 605 -11.87 9.60 -14.65
CA THR A 605 -11.86 8.96 -13.34
C THR A 605 -10.52 8.29 -13.06
N THR A 606 -10.01 7.50 -14.00
CA THR A 606 -8.72 6.81 -13.85
C THR A 606 -7.54 7.76 -13.87
N HIS A 607 -7.58 8.78 -14.71
CA HIS A 607 -6.56 9.83 -14.80
C HIS A 607 -6.46 10.65 -13.51
N SER A 608 -7.60 10.97 -12.88
CA SER A 608 -7.63 11.73 -11.61
C SER A 608 -6.93 11.00 -10.45
N ILE A 609 -6.80 9.67 -10.55
CA ILE A 609 -6.05 8.83 -9.59
C ILE A 609 -4.71 8.35 -10.18
N ASP A 610 -4.28 8.91 -11.31
CA ASP A 610 -3.04 8.51 -12.01
C ASP A 610 -2.96 7.00 -12.32
N LEU A 611 -4.11 6.36 -12.61
CA LEU A 611 -4.21 4.95 -12.96
C LEU A 611 -4.22 4.80 -14.49
N PRO A 612 -3.18 4.20 -15.10
CA PRO A 612 -3.10 4.04 -16.54
C PRO A 612 -4.27 3.22 -17.08
N LEU A 613 -4.85 3.68 -18.19
CA LEU A 613 -5.89 2.97 -18.92
C LEU A 613 -5.32 2.42 -20.21
N ILE A 614 -5.56 1.13 -20.48
CA ILE A 614 -5.13 0.40 -21.67
C ILE A 614 -6.39 -0.07 -22.41
N ALA A 615 -6.40 0.06 -23.72
CA ALA A 615 -7.49 -0.40 -24.57
C ALA A 615 -7.24 -1.83 -25.04
N GLU A 616 -8.23 -2.72 -24.92
CA GLU A 616 -8.17 -4.08 -25.48
C GLU A 616 -8.87 -4.15 -26.85
N GLN A 617 -8.47 -5.09 -27.69
CA GLN A 617 -9.11 -5.43 -28.98
C GLN A 617 -9.24 -4.25 -29.97
N VAL A 618 -8.24 -3.40 -30.04
CA VAL A 618 -8.18 -2.30 -31.04
C VAL A 618 -7.87 -2.92 -32.40
N GLU A 619 -8.77 -2.71 -33.37
CA GLU A 619 -8.69 -3.32 -34.71
C GLU A 619 -8.42 -2.33 -35.81
N THR A 620 -8.78 -1.05 -35.63
CA THR A 620 -8.70 -0.02 -36.68
C THR A 620 -7.86 1.18 -36.27
N LEU A 621 -7.30 1.85 -37.25
CA LEU A 621 -6.59 3.14 -37.03
C LEU A 621 -7.52 4.23 -36.52
N GLY A 622 -8.80 4.23 -36.94
CA GLY A 622 -9.79 5.21 -36.48
C GLY A 622 -10.06 5.07 -34.98
N GLU A 623 -10.18 3.83 -34.48
CA GLU A 623 -10.28 3.58 -33.04
C GLU A 623 -9.05 4.08 -32.29
N LEU A 624 -7.84 3.77 -32.79
CA LEU A 624 -6.59 4.21 -32.18
C LEU A 624 -6.47 5.74 -32.10
N GLU A 625 -6.88 6.46 -33.15
CA GLU A 625 -6.83 7.93 -33.16
C GLU A 625 -7.71 8.53 -32.08
N VAL A 626 -8.93 8.04 -31.91
CA VAL A 626 -9.84 8.48 -30.86
C VAL A 626 -9.26 8.19 -29.46
N LEU A 627 -8.69 6.99 -29.25
CA LEU A 627 -8.08 6.63 -27.97
C LEU A 627 -6.85 7.49 -27.65
N ARG A 628 -6.08 7.85 -28.66
CA ARG A 628 -4.94 8.77 -28.56
C ARG A 628 -5.38 10.18 -28.17
N GLU A 629 -6.42 10.71 -28.85
CA GLU A 629 -7.00 12.01 -28.51
C GLU A 629 -7.51 12.09 -27.07
N MET A 630 -8.08 10.98 -26.57
CA MET A 630 -8.53 10.88 -25.18
C MET A 630 -7.39 10.77 -24.17
N GLY A 631 -6.18 10.43 -24.60
CA GLY A 631 -5.00 10.32 -23.75
C GLY A 631 -4.79 8.94 -23.09
N LEU A 632 -5.35 7.86 -23.64
CA LEU A 632 -5.12 6.52 -23.13
C LEU A 632 -3.63 6.16 -23.20
N ARG A 633 -3.16 5.40 -22.19
CA ARG A 633 -1.74 5.06 -22.06
C ARG A 633 -1.29 4.01 -23.05
N GLY A 634 -2.10 2.99 -23.26
CA GLY A 634 -1.70 1.85 -24.10
C GLY A 634 -2.88 1.22 -24.82
N ALA A 635 -2.56 0.41 -25.83
CA ALA A 635 -3.52 -0.33 -26.61
C ALA A 635 -2.97 -1.72 -27.00
N MET A 636 -3.86 -2.69 -27.10
CA MET A 636 -3.59 -4.01 -27.66
C MET A 636 -4.73 -4.43 -28.59
N GLY A 637 -4.41 -5.25 -29.58
CA GLY A 637 -5.39 -5.74 -30.55
C GLY A 637 -4.73 -6.17 -31.84
N ARG A 638 -5.54 -6.61 -32.81
CA ARG A 638 -5.06 -7.08 -34.12
C ARG A 638 -4.31 -6.01 -34.91
N LEU A 639 -4.63 -4.74 -34.68
CA LEU A 639 -3.93 -3.62 -35.30
C LEU A 639 -2.42 -3.65 -35.05
N PHE A 640 -1.98 -4.16 -33.90
CA PHE A 640 -0.58 -4.17 -33.46
C PHE A 640 0.08 -5.55 -33.60
N GLY A 641 -0.69 -6.59 -33.82
CA GLY A 641 -0.24 -7.96 -33.99
C GLY A 641 -1.16 -8.99 -33.35
N SER A 642 -1.29 -10.11 -34.01
CA SER A 642 -1.94 -11.29 -33.45
C SER A 642 -1.00 -12.01 -32.47
N PRO A 643 -1.54 -12.79 -31.51
CA PRO A 643 -0.72 -13.62 -30.65
C PRO A 643 0.19 -14.54 -31.47
N ALA A 644 1.49 -14.52 -31.15
CA ALA A 644 2.50 -15.31 -31.85
C ALA A 644 3.52 -15.89 -30.87
N PRO A 645 4.23 -16.98 -31.25
CA PRO A 645 5.38 -17.42 -30.48
C PRO A 645 6.42 -16.29 -30.37
N TRP A 646 7.26 -16.32 -29.33
CA TRP A 646 8.31 -15.32 -29.18
C TRP A 646 9.27 -15.33 -30.35
N SER A 647 9.34 -14.25 -31.07
CA SER A 647 10.14 -14.15 -32.31
C SER A 647 11.56 -13.57 -32.11
N GLY A 648 11.98 -13.35 -30.87
CA GLY A 648 13.22 -12.63 -30.58
C GLY A 648 13.09 -11.13 -30.82
N ASP A 649 14.15 -10.37 -30.54
CA ASP A 649 14.16 -8.91 -30.68
C ASP A 649 13.83 -8.46 -32.11
N ALA A 650 12.60 -8.05 -32.35
CA ALA A 650 12.23 -7.18 -33.46
C ALA A 650 12.11 -5.75 -32.95
#